data_1b73868a858f6fa2cf2655986314c83e
#
_entry.id   1b73868a858f6fa2cf2655986314c83e
#
_cell.length_a   1.000
_cell.length_b   1.000
_cell.length_c   1.000
_cell.angle_alpha   90.00
_cell.angle_beta   90.00
_cell.angle_gamma   90.00
#
_symmetry.space_group_name_H-M   'P 1'
#
loop_
_entity.id
_entity.type
_entity.pdbx_description
1 polymer ?
#
loop_
_entity_poly.entity_id
_entity_poly.type
_entity_poly.pdbx_seq_one_letter_code
_entity_poly.pdbx_strand_id
1 'polypeptide(L)'
;MLFGKKKASLMPDEANLKEMFFDFASESDLGEAKSGDVVIAQIVKRVGLNRFLVKTREVVKDIGNLNNIIVMAVLRNDIPHVWPDNLIKSLSRIPNEVSAKDIHGRIDLRDLPLVTIDGEDARDFDDAVYCKKEGTGWRLFVSIADVSYYVKPGTLLDKEAVNRCNSCYFPNFVIPMLPEKLSNGICSLNPDVDRLCMTCEMVINKVGKIESYKFYPAVMRSHARLTYTEAWQMISEGTVIFEEHKSVMDDVKELYNLYQAFKKDRRNRGGISVESDELHFVFNENMEIEGVKPLERNDAHKLIEECMIAANVAAATFVSERQAQTLYRVHAKPMEKKLGLLVTQLARFGLSLKGGDSPTSKDYMLLADSVAGREDAKIINELILRSMSKAEYSPDNIGHFGLALEKYAHFTSPIRRYADLQLHRVIKYLLEKEQKHDWGRIGSRSYTKAELVALGVKCTDREIAAATAELEVDGTLACIYMEKFIGEVVDGTVTACTKFGVFVHLDDYGVDGMIYIGNFDSYMSFDERTQTLVSNRGEVYAVGKKVRVVVAGVNEEEHKIDLRPDTMNKKELMYLKKERDALVAKRQKISQNAPHSDKDKILKNLADISSARVASDEDKVQRKVAKKGSSASLEKEYISNPYGTAVNMGQIKFPKKGKKKSKSKKGKK
;
A
#
# COMPACT_ATOMS: atom_id res chain seq x y z
N MET A 1 19.01 -17.77 -17.12
CA MET A 1 19.07 -19.02 -17.94
C MET A 1 20.50 -19.52 -18.05
N LEU A 2 20.75 -20.79 -17.77
CA LEU A 2 22.06 -21.42 -17.92
C LEU A 2 22.02 -22.39 -19.09
N PHE A 3 22.85 -22.17 -20.11
CA PHE A 3 23.03 -23.12 -21.22
C PHE A 3 24.16 -24.11 -20.91
N GLY A 4 23.82 -25.29 -20.46
CA GLY A 4 24.73 -26.43 -20.52
C GLY A 4 24.48 -27.22 -21.82
N LYS A 5 25.41 -28.06 -22.22
CA LYS A 5 25.38 -28.84 -23.49
C LYS A 5 24.09 -29.65 -23.80
N LYS A 6 23.02 -29.55 -22.97
CA LYS A 6 21.86 -30.44 -23.11
C LYS A 6 20.47 -29.85 -22.96
N LYS A 7 20.20 -28.78 -22.20
CA LYS A 7 18.84 -28.18 -22.11
C LYS A 7 18.89 -26.83 -21.47
N ALA A 8 18.10 -25.86 -21.97
CA ALA A 8 17.85 -24.61 -21.30
C ALA A 8 16.91 -24.87 -20.11
N SER A 9 17.19 -24.26 -18.98
CA SER A 9 16.35 -24.28 -17.79
C SER A 9 16.07 -22.88 -17.31
N LEU A 10 14.93 -22.71 -16.65
CA LEU A 10 14.49 -21.44 -16.08
C LEU A 10 14.68 -21.50 -14.56
N MET A 11 15.27 -20.47 -14.00
CA MET A 11 15.33 -20.28 -12.56
C MET A 11 14.10 -19.46 -12.14
N PRO A 12 13.26 -19.96 -11.20
CA PRO A 12 12.12 -19.20 -10.73
C PRO A 12 12.57 -18.01 -9.90
N ASP A 13 11.86 -16.93 -10.03
CA ASP A 13 12.06 -15.70 -9.26
C ASP A 13 11.55 -15.84 -7.80
N GLU A 14 10.46 -16.59 -7.61
CA GLU A 14 9.89 -16.83 -6.29
C GLU A 14 10.75 -17.77 -5.42
N ALA A 15 11.05 -17.33 -4.20
CA ALA A 15 11.90 -18.07 -3.27
C ALA A 15 11.35 -19.47 -2.88
N ASN A 16 10.02 -19.62 -2.80
CA ASN A 16 9.33 -20.88 -2.52
C ASN A 16 9.38 -21.89 -3.67
N LEU A 17 9.73 -21.45 -4.88
CA LEU A 17 9.88 -22.29 -6.07
C LEU A 17 11.34 -22.67 -6.37
N LYS A 18 12.32 -22.17 -5.59
CA LYS A 18 13.76 -22.43 -5.83
C LYS A 18 14.17 -23.91 -5.80
N GLU A 19 13.37 -24.78 -5.12
CA GLU A 19 13.58 -26.22 -5.09
C GLU A 19 12.92 -26.96 -6.28
N MET A 20 12.24 -26.24 -7.18
CA MET A 20 11.58 -26.76 -8.34
C MET A 20 12.42 -26.54 -9.60
N PHE A 21 12.36 -27.49 -10.54
CA PHE A 21 13.11 -27.45 -11.81
C PHE A 21 12.14 -27.15 -12.96
N PHE A 22 12.45 -26.11 -13.71
CA PHE A 22 11.68 -25.67 -14.86
C PHE A 22 12.54 -25.78 -16.12
N ASP A 23 12.23 -26.75 -16.99
CA ASP A 23 13.00 -27.03 -18.19
C ASP A 23 12.18 -26.68 -19.44
N PHE A 24 12.85 -26.23 -20.50
CA PHE A 24 12.25 -26.11 -21.81
C PHE A 24 12.34 -27.48 -22.55
N ALA A 25 11.22 -27.92 -23.14
CA ALA A 25 11.17 -29.19 -23.85
C ALA A 25 11.89 -29.12 -25.21
N SER A 26 11.89 -27.95 -25.85
CA SER A 26 12.45 -27.69 -27.18
C SER A 26 12.93 -26.24 -27.33
N GLU A 27 13.71 -25.97 -28.36
CA GLU A 27 14.11 -24.58 -28.71
C GLU A 27 12.89 -23.73 -29.12
N SER A 28 11.86 -24.33 -29.71
CA SER A 28 10.62 -23.61 -30.01
C SER A 28 9.86 -23.15 -28.75
N ASP A 29 10.02 -23.85 -27.60
CA ASP A 29 9.45 -23.45 -26.34
C ASP A 29 10.24 -22.31 -25.64
N LEU A 30 11.52 -22.17 -26.02
CA LEU A 30 12.38 -21.08 -25.55
C LEU A 30 12.02 -19.76 -26.26
N GLY A 31 11.58 -19.80 -27.52
CA GLY A 31 11.26 -18.61 -28.31
C GLY A 31 12.51 -17.76 -28.60
N GLU A 32 12.38 -16.44 -28.43
CA GLU A 32 13.48 -15.47 -28.63
C GLU A 32 14.38 -15.27 -27.39
N ALA A 33 14.08 -15.97 -26.30
CA ALA A 33 14.78 -15.80 -25.03
C ALA A 33 16.24 -16.29 -25.10
N LYS A 34 17.15 -15.53 -24.50
CA LYS A 34 18.59 -15.80 -24.41
C LYS A 34 19.00 -16.07 -22.97
N SER A 35 20.21 -16.60 -22.79
CA SER A 35 20.77 -16.77 -21.44
C SER A 35 20.93 -15.40 -20.75
N GLY A 36 20.37 -15.28 -19.56
CA GLY A 36 20.37 -14.04 -18.77
C GLY A 36 19.10 -13.20 -18.94
N ASP A 37 18.22 -13.54 -19.89
CA ASP A 37 16.95 -12.84 -20.01
C ASP A 37 15.99 -13.23 -18.88
N VAL A 38 15.18 -12.29 -18.42
CA VAL A 38 13.99 -12.54 -17.61
C VAL A 38 12.83 -12.87 -18.54
N VAL A 39 12.10 -13.93 -18.23
CA VAL A 39 10.99 -14.39 -19.07
C VAL A 39 9.77 -14.70 -18.22
N ILE A 40 8.61 -14.42 -18.77
CA ILE A 40 7.35 -14.96 -18.29
C ILE A 40 7.14 -16.31 -18.97
N ALA A 41 7.08 -17.37 -18.18
CA ALA A 41 6.95 -18.72 -18.68
C ALA A 41 5.65 -19.39 -18.23
N GLN A 42 5.05 -20.15 -19.13
CA GLN A 42 3.89 -20.97 -18.83
C GLN A 42 4.32 -22.40 -18.53
N ILE A 43 3.83 -22.98 -17.42
CA ILE A 43 3.96 -24.40 -17.16
C ILE A 43 3.09 -25.18 -18.16
N VAL A 44 3.75 -25.96 -19.01
CA VAL A 44 3.08 -26.79 -20.03
C VAL A 44 2.72 -28.17 -19.44
N LYS A 45 3.65 -28.77 -18.68
CA LYS A 45 3.47 -30.13 -18.18
C LYS A 45 4.32 -30.37 -16.93
N ARG A 46 3.77 -31.10 -15.96
CA ARG A 46 4.54 -31.67 -14.85
C ARG A 46 5.14 -33.01 -15.29
N VAL A 47 6.45 -33.17 -15.17
CA VAL A 47 7.19 -34.38 -15.60
C VAL A 47 7.85 -35.13 -14.45
N GLY A 48 7.79 -34.59 -13.24
CA GLY A 48 8.31 -35.20 -12.01
C GLY A 48 7.73 -34.58 -10.77
N LEU A 49 8.20 -35.01 -9.59
CA LEU A 49 7.69 -34.50 -8.30
C LEU A 49 7.87 -32.97 -8.22
N ASN A 50 9.08 -32.49 -8.52
CA ASN A 50 9.47 -31.06 -8.52
C ASN A 50 9.98 -30.60 -9.88
N ARG A 51 9.54 -31.23 -10.98
CA ARG A 51 10.05 -30.91 -12.32
C ARG A 51 8.92 -30.63 -13.29
N PHE A 52 9.04 -29.51 -14.02
CA PHE A 52 8.02 -28.99 -14.92
C PHE A 52 8.64 -28.65 -16.27
N LEU A 53 7.89 -28.88 -17.34
CA LEU A 53 8.21 -28.32 -18.66
C LEU A 53 7.50 -26.98 -18.80
N VAL A 54 8.24 -26.00 -19.31
CA VAL A 54 7.76 -24.63 -19.49
C VAL A 54 7.95 -24.18 -20.93
N LYS A 55 7.19 -23.15 -21.29
CA LYS A 55 7.31 -22.44 -22.57
C LYS A 55 7.36 -20.94 -22.28
N THR A 56 8.30 -20.23 -22.89
CA THR A 56 8.34 -18.76 -22.86
C THR A 56 7.06 -18.20 -23.47
N ARG A 57 6.44 -17.28 -22.77
CA ARG A 57 5.33 -16.47 -23.26
C ARG A 57 5.80 -15.12 -23.70
N GLU A 58 6.73 -14.55 -22.93
CA GLU A 58 7.27 -13.23 -23.17
C GLU A 58 8.69 -13.12 -22.62
N VAL A 59 9.51 -12.31 -23.28
CA VAL A 59 10.84 -11.93 -22.81
C VAL A 59 10.75 -10.49 -22.31
N VAL A 60 10.99 -10.30 -21.00
CA VAL A 60 11.05 -8.96 -20.42
C VAL A 60 12.40 -8.35 -20.78
N LYS A 61 12.40 -7.39 -21.68
CA LYS A 61 13.61 -6.68 -22.13
C LYS A 61 13.83 -5.45 -21.23
N ASP A 62 15.09 -5.06 -21.07
CA ASP A 62 15.49 -3.83 -20.36
C ASP A 62 15.00 -3.76 -18.91
N ILE A 63 15.34 -4.76 -18.11
CA ILE A 63 14.90 -4.93 -16.72
C ILE A 63 15.19 -3.69 -15.84
N GLY A 64 16.21 -2.92 -16.13
CA GLY A 64 16.57 -1.69 -15.42
C GLY A 64 15.73 -0.45 -15.79
N ASN A 65 14.74 -0.57 -16.65
CA ASN A 65 13.82 0.51 -16.98
C ASN A 65 12.67 0.53 -15.96
N LEU A 66 12.28 1.72 -15.47
CA LEU A 66 11.20 1.91 -14.48
C LEU A 66 9.92 1.15 -14.86
N ASN A 67 9.54 1.17 -16.15
CA ASN A 67 8.35 0.48 -16.64
C ASN A 67 8.39 -1.03 -16.35
N ASN A 68 9.55 -1.66 -16.58
CA ASN A 68 9.71 -3.10 -16.39
C ASN A 68 9.85 -3.46 -14.91
N ILE A 69 10.44 -2.58 -14.10
CA ILE A 69 10.48 -2.72 -12.63
C ILE A 69 9.06 -2.76 -12.09
N ILE A 70 8.20 -1.82 -12.50
CA ILE A 70 6.78 -1.79 -12.10
C ILE A 70 6.04 -3.03 -12.58
N VAL A 71 6.22 -3.43 -13.85
CA VAL A 71 5.60 -4.65 -14.40
C VAL A 71 5.96 -5.88 -13.57
N MET A 72 7.24 -6.03 -13.21
CA MET A 72 7.70 -7.16 -12.40
C MET A 72 7.07 -7.16 -11.00
N ALA A 73 7.05 -6.03 -10.32
CA ALA A 73 6.44 -5.90 -9.00
C ALA A 73 4.93 -6.21 -9.03
N VAL A 74 4.21 -5.70 -10.04
CA VAL A 74 2.79 -5.97 -10.26
C VAL A 74 2.50 -7.46 -10.44
N LEU A 75 3.33 -8.15 -11.24
CA LEU A 75 3.16 -9.57 -11.52
C LEU A 75 3.52 -10.46 -10.34
N ARG A 76 4.59 -10.15 -9.61
CA ARG A 76 5.02 -10.87 -8.40
C ARG A 76 3.95 -10.83 -7.31
N ASN A 77 3.32 -9.67 -7.14
CA ASN A 77 2.32 -9.46 -6.10
C ASN A 77 0.88 -9.74 -6.55
N ASP A 78 0.68 -10.35 -7.72
CA ASP A 78 -0.65 -10.69 -8.27
C ASP A 78 -1.63 -9.49 -8.25
N ILE A 79 -1.12 -8.29 -8.59
CA ILE A 79 -1.94 -7.08 -8.66
C ILE A 79 -2.85 -7.14 -9.89
N PRO A 80 -4.18 -7.02 -9.74
CA PRO A 80 -5.09 -6.96 -10.87
C PRO A 80 -4.87 -5.68 -11.69
N HIS A 81 -4.45 -5.79 -12.94
CA HIS A 81 -4.04 -4.66 -13.77
C HIS A 81 -4.76 -4.57 -15.11
N VAL A 82 -5.40 -5.65 -15.57
CA VAL A 82 -6.13 -5.70 -16.84
C VAL A 82 -7.62 -5.49 -16.59
N TRP A 83 -8.24 -4.68 -17.43
CA TRP A 83 -9.67 -4.47 -17.42
C TRP A 83 -10.37 -5.48 -18.32
N PRO A 84 -11.39 -6.20 -17.84
CA PRO A 84 -12.19 -7.09 -18.71
C PRO A 84 -12.84 -6.33 -19.86
N ASP A 85 -12.82 -6.88 -21.09
CA ASP A 85 -13.36 -6.25 -22.30
C ASP A 85 -14.83 -5.85 -22.17
N ASN A 86 -15.64 -6.70 -21.52
CA ASN A 86 -17.05 -6.44 -21.30
C ASN A 86 -17.27 -5.25 -20.33
N LEU A 87 -16.34 -5.04 -19.38
CA LEU A 87 -16.34 -3.87 -18.51
C LEU A 87 -16.00 -2.61 -19.32
N ILE A 88 -14.92 -2.64 -20.12
CA ILE A 88 -14.53 -1.50 -20.97
C ILE A 88 -15.68 -1.09 -21.89
N LYS A 89 -16.33 -2.06 -22.54
CA LYS A 89 -17.52 -1.78 -23.38
C LYS A 89 -18.67 -1.15 -22.59
N SER A 90 -18.81 -1.48 -21.31
CA SER A 90 -19.86 -0.91 -20.45
C SER A 90 -19.65 0.55 -20.07
N LEU A 91 -18.40 1.04 -20.11
CA LEU A 91 -18.05 2.41 -19.75
C LEU A 91 -18.69 3.47 -20.66
N SER A 92 -19.06 3.10 -21.89
CA SER A 92 -19.79 4.00 -22.80
C SER A 92 -21.13 4.47 -22.25
N ARG A 93 -21.71 3.73 -21.29
CA ARG A 93 -23.00 4.07 -20.63
C ARG A 93 -22.86 5.05 -19.49
N ILE A 94 -21.63 5.30 -19.02
CA ILE A 94 -21.36 6.25 -17.94
C ILE A 94 -21.26 7.64 -18.57
N PRO A 95 -22.03 8.62 -18.08
CA PRO A 95 -21.96 9.99 -18.59
C PRO A 95 -20.62 10.63 -18.25
N ASN A 96 -20.24 11.67 -19.00
CA ASN A 96 -19.05 12.48 -18.68
C ASN A 96 -19.39 13.65 -17.75
N GLU A 97 -20.68 14.01 -17.64
CA GLU A 97 -21.17 15.14 -16.87
C GLU A 97 -22.36 14.75 -16.00
N VAL A 98 -22.56 15.48 -14.93
CA VAL A 98 -23.70 15.33 -14.03
C VAL A 98 -24.92 15.97 -14.67
N SER A 99 -26.01 15.23 -14.77
CA SER A 99 -27.28 15.74 -15.36
C SER A 99 -28.24 16.28 -14.29
N ALA A 100 -29.21 17.10 -14.69
CA ALA A 100 -30.26 17.58 -13.79
C ALA A 100 -31.02 16.45 -13.08
N LYS A 101 -31.14 15.27 -13.73
CA LYS A 101 -31.73 14.07 -13.13
C LYS A 101 -30.90 13.51 -11.98
N ASP A 102 -29.57 13.58 -12.07
CA ASP A 102 -28.64 13.08 -11.04
C ASP A 102 -28.63 14.00 -9.81
N ILE A 103 -28.93 15.28 -10.01
CA ILE A 103 -29.00 16.32 -8.96
C ILE A 103 -30.34 16.24 -8.19
N HIS A 104 -31.39 15.73 -8.80
CA HIS A 104 -32.72 15.73 -8.20
C HIS A 104 -32.73 15.03 -6.81
N GLY A 105 -33.26 15.73 -5.80
CA GLY A 105 -33.36 15.23 -4.43
C GLY A 105 -32.04 15.32 -3.62
N ARG A 106 -30.99 15.88 -4.17
CA ARG A 106 -29.73 16.14 -3.47
C ARG A 106 -29.71 17.56 -2.87
N ILE A 107 -28.91 17.71 -1.80
CA ILE A 107 -28.65 19.04 -1.24
C ILE A 107 -27.70 19.78 -2.17
N ASP A 108 -28.02 21.03 -2.49
CA ASP A 108 -27.16 21.88 -3.32
C ASP A 108 -26.11 22.59 -2.46
N LEU A 109 -24.84 22.28 -2.71
CA LEU A 109 -23.66 22.87 -2.04
C LEU A 109 -22.75 23.62 -3.02
N ARG A 110 -23.23 23.92 -4.25
CA ARG A 110 -22.40 24.53 -5.29
C ARG A 110 -21.94 25.94 -4.96
N ASP A 111 -22.67 26.64 -4.10
CA ASP A 111 -22.34 27.99 -3.65
C ASP A 111 -21.39 28.02 -2.43
N LEU A 112 -21.12 26.85 -1.80
CA LEU A 112 -20.13 26.77 -0.73
C LEU A 112 -18.72 26.73 -1.32
N PRO A 113 -17.76 27.51 -0.79
CA PRO A 113 -16.39 27.55 -1.29
C PRO A 113 -15.59 26.31 -0.88
N LEU A 114 -16.10 25.13 -1.26
CA LEU A 114 -15.42 23.85 -1.08
C LEU A 114 -14.18 23.80 -1.98
N VAL A 115 -13.06 23.38 -1.43
CA VAL A 115 -11.79 23.23 -2.15
C VAL A 115 -11.26 21.80 -2.03
N THR A 116 -10.57 21.31 -3.07
CA THR A 116 -9.75 20.10 -2.98
C THR A 116 -8.30 20.49 -2.71
N ILE A 117 -7.61 19.73 -1.84
CA ILE A 117 -6.18 19.97 -1.49
C ILE A 117 -5.45 18.63 -1.54
N ASP A 118 -4.59 18.46 -2.55
CA ASP A 118 -3.89 17.21 -2.84
C ASP A 118 -2.46 17.45 -3.32
N GLY A 119 -1.73 16.36 -3.64
CA GLY A 119 -0.42 16.44 -4.28
C GLY A 119 -0.50 17.01 -5.70
N GLU A 120 0.65 17.49 -6.21
CA GLU A 120 0.77 18.13 -7.51
C GLU A 120 0.29 17.21 -8.66
N ASP A 121 0.60 15.92 -8.59
CA ASP A 121 0.30 14.92 -9.62
C ASP A 121 -1.05 14.22 -9.46
N ALA A 122 -1.81 14.52 -8.40
CA ALA A 122 -3.12 13.92 -8.14
C ALA A 122 -4.14 14.30 -9.23
N ARG A 123 -4.97 13.32 -9.64
CA ARG A 123 -6.05 13.46 -10.62
C ARG A 123 -7.38 12.89 -10.13
N ASP A 124 -7.37 12.10 -9.07
CA ASP A 124 -8.49 11.38 -8.48
C ASP A 124 -8.86 12.01 -7.13
N PHE A 125 -9.46 13.23 -7.19
CA PHE A 125 -9.82 14.00 -6.02
C PHE A 125 -11.03 13.37 -5.33
N ASP A 126 -10.78 12.65 -4.23
CA ASP A 126 -11.81 11.98 -3.43
C ASP A 126 -12.60 12.95 -2.55
N ASP A 127 -11.95 14.00 -2.02
CA ASP A 127 -12.48 14.85 -0.97
C ASP A 127 -12.37 16.34 -1.28
N ALA A 128 -13.37 17.10 -0.80
CA ALA A 128 -13.36 18.55 -0.77
C ALA A 128 -13.80 19.01 0.61
N VAL A 129 -13.18 20.06 1.10
CA VAL A 129 -13.36 20.58 2.44
C VAL A 129 -13.72 22.06 2.48
N TYR A 130 -14.52 22.44 3.47
CA TYR A 130 -14.82 23.82 3.81
C TYR A 130 -15.21 23.91 5.28
N CYS A 131 -14.81 24.97 5.98
CA CYS A 131 -15.36 25.24 7.29
C CYS A 131 -15.70 26.72 7.48
N LYS A 132 -16.59 26.98 8.42
CA LYS A 132 -16.93 28.33 8.88
C LYS A 132 -17.07 28.36 10.39
N LYS A 133 -16.82 29.52 10.99
CA LYS A 133 -17.09 29.76 12.41
C LYS A 133 -18.55 29.52 12.72
N GLU A 134 -18.80 28.84 13.85
CA GLU A 134 -20.15 28.68 14.42
C GLU A 134 -20.07 28.74 15.93
N GLY A 135 -20.60 29.82 16.50
CA GLY A 135 -20.45 30.09 17.93
C GLY A 135 -18.98 30.21 18.36
N THR A 136 -18.54 29.34 19.28
CA THR A 136 -17.14 29.28 19.75
C THR A 136 -16.31 28.21 18.98
N GLY A 137 -16.93 27.46 18.07
CA GLY A 137 -16.32 26.39 17.33
C GLY A 137 -16.47 26.59 15.81
N TRP A 138 -16.69 25.50 15.09
CA TRP A 138 -16.77 25.47 13.64
C TRP A 138 -17.85 24.55 13.14
N ARG A 139 -18.37 24.88 11.96
CA ARG A 139 -19.11 23.94 11.12
C ARG A 139 -18.21 23.51 9.97
N LEU A 140 -17.86 22.22 9.96
CA LEU A 140 -17.00 21.61 8.96
C LEU A 140 -17.83 20.81 7.97
N PHE A 141 -17.57 21.00 6.68
CA PHE A 141 -18.12 20.20 5.58
C PHE A 141 -16.97 19.38 4.98
N VAL A 142 -17.16 18.06 4.96
CA VAL A 142 -16.28 17.11 4.26
C VAL A 142 -17.14 16.42 3.22
N SER A 143 -16.93 16.79 1.95
CA SER A 143 -17.70 16.28 0.81
C SER A 143 -16.86 15.27 0.06
N ILE A 144 -17.31 14.02 -0.01
CA ILE A 144 -16.58 12.89 -0.60
C ILE A 144 -17.27 12.48 -1.90
N ALA A 145 -16.49 12.19 -2.92
CA ALA A 145 -16.97 11.72 -4.22
C ALA A 145 -18.01 10.59 -4.09
N ASP A 146 -19.18 10.76 -4.68
CA ASP A 146 -20.26 9.76 -4.60
C ASP A 146 -20.07 8.62 -5.60
N VAL A 147 -18.97 7.87 -5.43
CA VAL A 147 -18.62 6.73 -6.27
C VAL A 147 -19.72 5.67 -6.28
N SER A 148 -20.40 5.47 -5.15
CA SER A 148 -21.46 4.47 -5.03
C SER A 148 -22.67 4.73 -5.94
N TYR A 149 -22.85 5.96 -6.40
CA TYR A 149 -23.88 6.31 -7.39
C TYR A 149 -23.59 5.67 -8.75
N TYR A 150 -22.34 5.63 -9.16
CA TYR A 150 -21.89 5.09 -10.45
C TYR A 150 -21.53 3.60 -10.37
N VAL A 151 -20.88 3.17 -9.31
CA VAL A 151 -20.46 1.78 -9.05
C VAL A 151 -21.52 1.08 -8.21
N LYS A 152 -22.56 0.58 -8.86
CA LYS A 152 -23.70 -0.06 -8.17
C LYS A 152 -23.37 -1.51 -7.79
N PRO A 153 -23.88 -1.97 -6.63
CA PRO A 153 -23.66 -3.34 -6.16
C PRO A 153 -23.97 -4.41 -7.21
N GLY A 154 -23.08 -5.38 -7.37
CA GLY A 154 -23.25 -6.54 -8.27
C GLY A 154 -23.00 -6.28 -9.75
N THR A 155 -22.72 -5.04 -10.16
CA THR A 155 -22.36 -4.70 -11.55
C THR A 155 -20.95 -5.19 -11.92
N LEU A 156 -20.60 -5.12 -13.21
CA LEU A 156 -19.23 -5.46 -13.65
C LEU A 156 -18.19 -4.55 -13.00
N LEU A 157 -18.48 -3.25 -12.86
CA LEU A 157 -17.63 -2.30 -12.17
C LEU A 157 -17.43 -2.68 -10.70
N ASP A 158 -18.52 -3.03 -10.00
CA ASP A 158 -18.44 -3.44 -8.60
C ASP A 158 -17.62 -4.71 -8.40
N LYS A 159 -17.82 -5.71 -9.26
CA LYS A 159 -17.05 -6.96 -9.21
C LYS A 159 -15.56 -6.72 -9.41
N GLU A 160 -15.20 -5.85 -10.34
CA GLU A 160 -13.79 -5.52 -10.58
C GLU A 160 -13.22 -4.63 -9.46
N ALA A 161 -14.00 -3.68 -8.92
CA ALA A 161 -13.58 -2.90 -7.75
C ALA A 161 -13.34 -3.79 -6.52
N VAL A 162 -14.19 -4.82 -6.28
CA VAL A 162 -13.95 -5.85 -5.25
C VAL A 162 -12.71 -6.69 -5.57
N ASN A 163 -12.42 -6.97 -6.86
CA ASN A 163 -11.24 -7.73 -7.24
C ASN A 163 -9.96 -6.98 -6.91
N ARG A 164 -9.92 -5.67 -7.16
CA ARG A 164 -8.79 -4.78 -6.92
C ARG A 164 -8.68 -4.33 -5.47
N CYS A 165 -9.78 -4.02 -4.82
CA CYS A 165 -9.93 -3.47 -3.47
C CYS A 165 -9.31 -2.09 -3.25
N ASN A 166 -8.18 -1.79 -3.86
CA ASN A 166 -7.50 -0.48 -3.78
C ASN A 166 -6.73 -0.15 -5.06
N SER A 167 -6.41 1.13 -5.22
CA SER A 167 -5.43 1.59 -6.19
C SER A 167 -4.01 1.29 -5.69
N CYS A 168 -3.05 1.09 -6.61
CA CYS A 168 -1.63 0.94 -6.32
C CYS A 168 -0.88 2.11 -6.95
N TYR A 169 0.00 2.75 -6.18
CA TYR A 169 0.72 3.96 -6.58
C TYR A 169 2.20 3.67 -6.73
N PHE A 170 2.74 3.90 -7.92
CA PHE A 170 4.15 3.77 -8.24
C PHE A 170 4.70 5.11 -8.72
N PRO A 171 6.01 5.34 -8.71
CA PRO A 171 6.57 6.54 -9.29
C PRO A 171 6.09 6.77 -10.74
N ASN A 172 5.43 7.88 -10.99
CA ASN A 172 4.83 8.27 -12.28
C ASN A 172 3.80 7.31 -12.88
N PHE A 173 3.30 6.31 -12.11
CA PHE A 173 2.34 5.34 -12.62
C PHE A 173 1.36 4.89 -11.54
N VAL A 174 0.09 4.75 -11.91
CA VAL A 174 -0.99 4.28 -11.00
C VAL A 174 -1.75 3.14 -11.65
N ILE A 175 -1.99 2.06 -10.90
CA ILE A 175 -2.98 1.04 -11.25
C ILE A 175 -4.25 1.35 -10.45
N PRO A 176 -5.26 1.98 -11.06
CA PRO A 176 -6.42 2.44 -10.31
C PRO A 176 -7.39 1.31 -9.98
N MET A 177 -8.12 1.44 -8.85
CA MET A 177 -9.21 0.56 -8.48
C MET A 177 -10.39 0.66 -9.46
N LEU A 178 -10.64 1.84 -9.98
CA LEU A 178 -11.72 2.13 -10.93
C LEU A 178 -11.14 2.63 -12.25
N PRO A 179 -11.79 2.36 -13.40
CA PRO A 179 -11.36 2.93 -14.69
C PRO A 179 -11.26 4.46 -14.65
N GLU A 180 -10.27 5.03 -15.35
CA GLU A 180 -9.99 6.48 -15.34
C GLU A 180 -11.18 7.37 -15.71
N LYS A 181 -12.11 6.86 -16.52
CA LYS A 181 -13.38 7.56 -16.80
C LYS A 181 -14.16 7.88 -15.52
N LEU A 182 -14.00 7.05 -14.48
CA LEU A 182 -14.59 7.28 -13.17
C LEU A 182 -13.59 7.97 -12.25
N SER A 183 -12.40 7.38 -12.04
CA SER A 183 -11.45 7.85 -11.03
C SER A 183 -10.96 9.27 -11.28
N ASN A 184 -10.58 9.59 -12.51
CA ASN A 184 -10.09 10.92 -12.91
C ASN A 184 -11.18 11.79 -13.54
N GLY A 185 -12.30 11.16 -13.94
CA GLY A 185 -13.40 11.78 -14.66
C GLY A 185 -14.57 12.16 -13.76
N ILE A 186 -15.72 11.45 -13.94
CA ILE A 186 -17.00 11.84 -13.34
C ILE A 186 -17.03 11.77 -11.81
N CYS A 187 -16.21 10.92 -11.18
CA CYS A 187 -16.14 10.82 -9.72
C CYS A 187 -15.18 11.85 -9.12
N SER A 188 -14.08 12.18 -9.79
CA SER A 188 -13.10 13.13 -9.28
C SER A 188 -13.70 14.52 -9.08
N LEU A 189 -13.53 15.12 -7.90
CA LEU A 189 -14.06 16.42 -7.52
C LEU A 189 -13.27 17.56 -8.19
N ASN A 190 -13.16 17.49 -9.53
CA ASN A 190 -12.46 18.49 -10.34
C ASN A 190 -13.04 19.89 -10.14
N PRO A 191 -12.22 20.96 -10.25
CA PRO A 191 -12.68 22.34 -10.08
C PRO A 191 -13.68 22.75 -11.16
N ASP A 192 -14.53 23.71 -10.85
CA ASP A 192 -15.47 24.41 -11.74
C ASP A 192 -16.52 23.54 -12.45
N VAL A 193 -16.68 22.29 -12.05
CA VAL A 193 -17.69 21.38 -12.61
C VAL A 193 -18.58 20.79 -11.51
N ASP A 194 -19.85 20.51 -11.87
CA ASP A 194 -20.77 19.88 -10.93
C ASP A 194 -20.34 18.44 -10.67
N ARG A 195 -20.29 18.04 -9.39
CA ARG A 195 -19.96 16.69 -8.96
C ARG A 195 -20.93 16.20 -7.88
N LEU A 196 -21.25 14.92 -7.95
CA LEU A 196 -22.06 14.27 -6.91
C LEU A 196 -21.17 13.88 -5.75
N CYS A 197 -21.61 14.19 -4.53
CA CYS A 197 -20.87 13.85 -3.32
C CYS A 197 -21.78 13.31 -2.21
N MET A 198 -21.15 12.62 -1.25
CA MET A 198 -21.67 12.31 0.07
C MET A 198 -21.02 13.26 1.05
N THR A 199 -21.79 14.13 1.66
CA THR A 199 -21.26 15.13 2.59
C THR A 199 -21.47 14.68 4.04
N CYS A 200 -20.39 14.76 4.81
CA CYS A 200 -20.39 14.73 6.27
C CYS A 200 -20.28 16.17 6.76
N GLU A 201 -21.38 16.71 7.30
CA GLU A 201 -21.41 18.02 7.92
C GLU A 201 -21.34 17.84 9.43
N MET A 202 -20.38 18.49 10.08
CA MET A 202 -20.05 18.34 11.50
C MET A 202 -20.04 19.68 12.19
N VAL A 203 -20.55 19.73 13.43
CA VAL A 203 -20.34 20.84 14.35
C VAL A 203 -19.23 20.45 15.32
N ILE A 204 -18.16 21.24 15.31
CA ILE A 204 -16.94 21.02 16.09
C ILE A 204 -16.83 22.14 17.12
N ASN A 205 -16.61 21.78 18.38
CA ASN A 205 -16.43 22.79 19.44
C ASN A 205 -15.00 23.35 19.48
N LYS A 206 -14.80 24.37 20.32
CA LYS A 206 -13.50 25.06 20.48
C LYS A 206 -12.30 24.19 20.90
N VAL A 207 -12.55 22.96 21.36
CA VAL A 207 -11.50 22.01 21.76
C VAL A 207 -11.29 20.87 20.74
N GLY A 208 -11.93 20.96 19.57
CA GLY A 208 -11.74 20.00 18.47
C GLY A 208 -12.63 18.76 18.56
N LYS A 209 -13.65 18.72 19.44
CA LYS A 209 -14.55 17.57 19.55
C LYS A 209 -15.79 17.75 18.68
N ILE A 210 -16.21 16.68 18.02
CA ILE A 210 -17.46 16.61 17.27
C ILE A 210 -18.63 16.63 18.27
N GLU A 211 -19.49 17.63 18.18
CA GLU A 211 -20.73 17.75 18.98
C GLU A 211 -21.93 17.14 18.28
N SER A 212 -22.01 17.32 16.98
CA SER A 212 -23.05 16.72 16.15
C SER A 212 -22.57 16.53 14.71
N TYR A 213 -23.21 15.63 14.00
CA TYR A 213 -22.91 15.38 12.59
C TYR A 213 -24.16 14.92 11.84
N LYS A 214 -24.15 15.12 10.54
CA LYS A 214 -25.16 14.57 9.61
C LYS A 214 -24.53 14.17 8.30
N PHE A 215 -25.12 13.16 7.65
CA PHE A 215 -24.74 12.68 6.33
C PHE A 215 -25.89 12.93 5.35
N TYR A 216 -25.55 13.32 4.14
CA TYR A 216 -26.52 13.46 3.05
C TYR A 216 -25.87 13.43 1.67
N PRO A 217 -26.55 12.92 0.65
CA PRO A 217 -26.15 13.09 -0.74
C PRO A 217 -26.28 14.55 -1.16
N ALA A 218 -25.25 15.08 -1.81
CA ALA A 218 -25.23 16.45 -2.28
C ALA A 218 -24.71 16.57 -3.71
N VAL A 219 -24.87 17.74 -4.30
CA VAL A 219 -24.15 18.20 -5.48
C VAL A 219 -23.28 19.38 -5.05
N MET A 220 -22.03 19.37 -5.49
CA MET A 220 -21.06 20.41 -5.20
C MET A 220 -20.32 20.85 -6.45
N ARG A 221 -19.61 21.97 -6.34
CA ARG A 221 -18.61 22.45 -7.29
C ARG A 221 -17.39 22.86 -6.49
N SER A 222 -16.22 22.31 -6.83
CA SER A 222 -14.97 22.74 -6.20
C SER A 222 -14.59 24.11 -6.73
N HIS A 223 -14.36 25.07 -5.83
CA HIS A 223 -14.02 26.46 -6.18
C HIS A 223 -12.52 26.63 -6.47
N ALA A 224 -11.69 25.71 -6.00
CA ALA A 224 -10.26 25.66 -6.32
C ALA A 224 -9.73 24.23 -6.14
N ARG A 225 -8.80 23.85 -7.03
CA ARG A 225 -7.92 22.70 -6.83
C ARG A 225 -6.58 23.25 -6.33
N LEU A 226 -6.30 23.06 -5.05
CA LEU A 226 -5.06 23.49 -4.42
C LEU A 226 -4.10 22.32 -4.27
N THR A 227 -2.81 22.62 -4.34
CA THR A 227 -1.77 21.71 -3.89
C THR A 227 -1.49 21.91 -2.39
N TYR A 228 -0.87 20.90 -1.75
CA TYR A 228 -0.41 21.08 -0.37
C TYR A 228 0.59 22.23 -0.22
N THR A 229 1.41 22.47 -1.25
CA THR A 229 2.37 23.57 -1.31
C THR A 229 1.64 24.91 -1.35
N GLU A 230 0.65 25.08 -2.23
CA GLU A 230 -0.16 26.29 -2.33
C GLU A 230 -0.93 26.60 -1.05
N ALA A 231 -1.61 25.58 -0.51
CA ALA A 231 -2.38 25.72 0.74
C ALA A 231 -1.44 26.14 1.90
N TRP A 232 -0.24 25.56 1.97
CA TRP A 232 0.72 25.93 3.00
C TRP A 232 1.24 27.36 2.82
N GLN A 233 1.47 27.82 1.62
CA GLN A 233 1.87 29.20 1.35
C GLN A 233 0.77 30.19 1.76
N MET A 234 -0.50 29.90 1.46
CA MET A 234 -1.64 30.70 1.91
C MET A 234 -1.70 30.82 3.44
N ILE A 235 -1.40 29.72 4.16
CA ILE A 235 -1.43 29.65 5.61
C ILE A 235 -0.24 30.36 6.23
N SER A 236 0.98 30.07 5.78
CA SER A 236 2.24 30.49 6.41
C SER A 236 2.66 31.91 6.03
N GLU A 237 2.45 32.30 4.76
CA GLU A 237 2.90 33.56 4.22
C GLU A 237 1.77 34.56 3.95
N GLY A 238 0.52 34.07 3.87
CA GLY A 238 -0.64 34.89 3.53
C GLY A 238 -0.65 35.35 2.06
N THR A 239 0.03 34.61 1.19
CA THR A 239 0.14 34.88 -0.27
C THR A 239 -0.44 33.72 -1.06
N VAL A 240 -0.73 33.95 -2.35
CA VAL A 240 -1.21 32.95 -3.28
C VAL A 240 -0.19 32.76 -4.41
N ILE A 241 -0.07 31.53 -4.93
CA ILE A 241 0.73 31.23 -6.12
C ILE A 241 -0.02 31.69 -7.37
N PHE A 242 -1.34 31.38 -7.42
CA PHE A 242 -2.22 31.77 -8.52
C PHE A 242 -3.28 32.75 -8.03
N GLU A 243 -3.40 33.92 -8.66
CA GLU A 243 -4.33 34.98 -8.25
C GLU A 243 -5.80 34.54 -8.23
N GLU A 244 -6.17 33.58 -9.09
CA GLU A 244 -7.50 32.97 -9.15
C GLU A 244 -7.90 32.27 -7.85
N HIS A 245 -6.91 31.76 -7.07
CA HIS A 245 -7.17 31.08 -5.79
C HIS A 245 -7.28 32.02 -4.59
N LYS A 246 -7.13 33.33 -4.80
CA LYS A 246 -7.20 34.34 -3.72
C LYS A 246 -8.54 34.37 -3.01
N SER A 247 -9.61 34.06 -3.70
CA SER A 247 -10.98 34.07 -3.16
C SER A 247 -11.19 33.05 -2.04
N VAL A 248 -10.41 31.95 -2.02
CA VAL A 248 -10.55 30.87 -1.03
C VAL A 248 -9.50 30.95 0.09
N MET A 249 -8.58 31.91 0.05
CA MET A 249 -7.47 32.00 1.00
C MET A 249 -7.93 32.15 2.46
N ASP A 250 -8.94 32.94 2.73
CA ASP A 250 -9.44 33.13 4.10
C ASP A 250 -10.14 31.86 4.64
N ASP A 251 -10.80 31.08 3.76
CA ASP A 251 -11.42 29.81 4.10
C ASP A 251 -10.33 28.76 4.42
N VAL A 252 -9.22 28.73 3.67
CA VAL A 252 -8.07 27.85 3.93
C VAL A 252 -7.41 28.20 5.26
N LYS A 253 -7.27 29.48 5.60
CA LYS A 253 -6.78 29.93 6.93
C LYS A 253 -7.73 29.52 8.06
N GLU A 254 -9.03 29.56 7.83
CA GLU A 254 -10.01 29.14 8.82
C GLU A 254 -9.97 27.62 9.03
N LEU A 255 -9.79 26.82 7.95
CA LEU A 255 -9.50 25.38 8.07
C LEU A 255 -8.25 25.11 8.92
N TYR A 256 -7.23 25.94 8.80
CA TYR A 256 -6.01 25.81 9.63
C TYR A 256 -6.29 26.12 11.11
N ASN A 257 -7.13 27.12 11.42
CA ASN A 257 -7.57 27.38 12.79
C ASN A 257 -8.32 26.18 13.40
N LEU A 258 -9.19 25.55 12.62
CA LEU A 258 -9.87 24.31 13.02
C LEU A 258 -8.86 23.17 13.24
N TYR A 259 -7.89 23.00 12.33
CA TYR A 259 -6.84 22.00 12.49
C TYR A 259 -6.08 22.14 13.81
N GLN A 260 -5.77 23.36 14.26
CA GLN A 260 -5.11 23.57 15.54
C GLN A 260 -5.95 23.03 16.73
N ALA A 261 -7.29 23.10 16.64
CA ALA A 261 -8.16 22.50 17.62
C ALA A 261 -8.13 20.96 17.56
N PHE A 262 -8.16 20.37 16.37
CA PHE A 262 -8.03 18.94 16.18
C PHE A 262 -6.69 18.39 16.67
N LYS A 263 -5.59 19.07 16.35
CA LYS A 263 -4.22 18.72 16.81
C LYS A 263 -4.17 18.66 18.35
N LYS A 264 -4.81 19.60 19.01
CA LYS A 264 -4.92 19.63 20.47
C LYS A 264 -5.77 18.47 21.01
N ASP A 265 -6.92 18.18 20.38
CA ASP A 265 -7.76 17.03 20.76
C ASP A 265 -7.02 15.70 20.55
N ARG A 266 -6.35 15.51 19.40
CA ARG A 266 -5.52 14.31 19.13
C ARG A 266 -4.50 14.08 20.24
N ARG A 267 -3.80 15.12 20.66
CA ARG A 267 -2.84 15.03 21.77
C ARG A 267 -3.51 14.68 23.10
N ASN A 268 -4.67 15.28 23.41
CA ASN A 268 -5.39 15.03 24.66
C ASN A 268 -5.88 13.58 24.76
N ARG A 269 -6.38 13.00 23.67
CA ARG A 269 -6.82 11.59 23.64
C ARG A 269 -5.65 10.60 23.57
N GLY A 270 -4.43 11.07 23.24
CA GLY A 270 -3.23 10.24 23.17
C GLY A 270 -2.99 9.60 21.81
N GLY A 271 -3.45 10.23 20.72
CA GLY A 271 -3.16 9.78 19.36
C GLY A 271 -1.67 9.91 19.04
N ILE A 272 -1.07 8.82 18.56
CA ILE A 272 0.35 8.76 18.22
C ILE A 272 0.57 9.54 16.91
N SER A 273 1.56 10.42 16.90
CA SER A 273 2.00 11.18 15.72
C SER A 273 3.48 10.91 15.50
N VAL A 274 3.79 9.77 14.93
CA VAL A 274 5.15 9.39 14.52
C VAL A 274 5.16 9.35 13.00
N GLU A 275 6.05 10.12 12.40
CA GLU A 275 6.24 10.16 10.95
C GLU A 275 7.36 9.19 10.58
N SER A 276 7.15 8.40 9.53
CA SER A 276 8.21 7.67 8.84
C SER A 276 8.65 8.51 7.65
N ASP A 277 9.95 8.51 7.36
CA ASP A 277 10.44 9.13 6.13
C ASP A 277 10.01 8.25 4.95
N GLU A 278 9.15 8.78 4.11
CA GLU A 278 8.85 8.19 2.81
C GLU A 278 9.91 8.68 1.82
N LEU A 279 10.50 7.75 1.06
CA LEU A 279 11.47 8.08 0.04
C LEU A 279 10.76 8.60 -1.20
N HIS A 280 11.21 9.75 -1.68
CA HIS A 280 10.77 10.29 -2.96
C HIS A 280 11.95 10.32 -3.93
N PHE A 281 11.86 9.51 -4.99
CA PHE A 281 12.86 9.47 -6.05
C PHE A 281 12.66 10.64 -7.01
N VAL A 282 13.71 11.43 -7.21
CA VAL A 282 13.73 12.53 -8.15
C VAL A 282 14.29 12.04 -9.47
N PHE A 283 13.51 12.20 -10.54
CA PHE A 283 13.88 11.77 -11.89
C PHE A 283 14.20 12.99 -12.77
N ASN A 284 15.17 12.83 -13.65
CA ASN A 284 15.44 13.80 -14.72
C ASN A 284 14.47 13.60 -15.90
N GLU A 285 14.61 14.44 -16.95
CA GLU A 285 13.79 14.38 -18.17
C GLU A 285 13.89 13.01 -18.90
N ASN A 286 14.97 12.28 -18.69
CA ASN A 286 15.20 10.95 -19.27
C ASN A 286 14.68 9.81 -18.36
N MET A 287 13.98 10.13 -17.26
CA MET A 287 13.51 9.16 -16.24
C MET A 287 14.65 8.40 -15.55
N GLU A 288 15.84 9.00 -15.45
CA GLU A 288 16.93 8.50 -14.66
C GLU A 288 16.90 9.11 -13.26
N ILE A 289 17.27 8.33 -12.23
CA ILE A 289 17.24 8.80 -10.85
C ILE A 289 18.39 9.79 -10.61
N GLU A 290 18.06 11.05 -10.36
CA GLU A 290 19.01 12.09 -9.97
C GLU A 290 19.33 12.07 -8.49
N GLY A 291 18.33 11.79 -7.66
CA GLY A 291 18.46 11.79 -6.21
C GLY A 291 17.31 11.15 -5.49
N VAL A 292 17.48 11.03 -4.19
CA VAL A 292 16.44 10.57 -3.25
C VAL A 292 16.27 11.69 -2.22
N LYS A 293 15.02 12.08 -1.97
CA LYS A 293 14.66 13.10 -0.96
C LYS A 293 13.60 12.54 -0.02
N PRO A 294 13.62 12.89 1.25
CA PRO A 294 12.48 12.62 2.11
C PRO A 294 11.28 13.45 1.63
N LEU A 295 10.10 12.87 1.69
CA LEU A 295 8.86 13.60 1.41
C LEU A 295 8.59 14.57 2.56
N GLU A 296 8.72 15.87 2.30
CA GLU A 296 8.45 16.92 3.29
C GLU A 296 6.93 17.10 3.46
N ARG A 297 6.40 16.67 4.61
CA ARG A 297 5.00 16.89 4.97
C ARG A 297 4.85 18.18 5.78
N ASN A 298 4.18 19.17 5.20
CA ASN A 298 3.82 20.41 5.88
C ASN A 298 2.49 20.30 6.64
N ASP A 299 2.10 21.34 7.39
CA ASP A 299 0.86 21.32 8.20
C ASP A 299 -0.42 21.31 7.33
N ALA A 300 -0.36 21.62 6.02
CA ALA A 300 -1.53 21.46 5.12
C ALA A 300 -1.88 19.99 4.90
N HIS A 301 -0.89 19.09 4.83
CA HIS A 301 -1.12 17.63 4.78
C HIS A 301 -1.83 17.17 6.06
N LYS A 302 -1.37 17.64 7.22
CA LYS A 302 -1.92 17.27 8.53
C LYS A 302 -3.32 17.84 8.75
N LEU A 303 -3.61 19.02 8.19
CA LEU A 303 -4.93 19.64 8.18
C LEU A 303 -5.95 18.72 7.49
N ILE A 304 -5.64 18.31 6.26
CA ILE A 304 -6.53 17.41 5.50
C ILE A 304 -6.65 16.06 6.22
N GLU A 305 -5.55 15.48 6.70
CA GLU A 305 -5.57 14.25 7.49
C GLU A 305 -6.56 14.33 8.67
N GLU A 306 -6.52 15.41 9.47
CA GLU A 306 -7.42 15.56 10.62
C GLU A 306 -8.89 15.78 10.21
N CYS A 307 -9.17 16.51 9.12
CA CYS A 307 -10.52 16.61 8.57
C CYS A 307 -11.05 15.23 8.12
N MET A 308 -10.21 14.42 7.46
CA MET A 308 -10.55 13.07 7.05
C MET A 308 -10.76 12.13 8.25
N ILE A 309 -9.91 12.21 9.27
CA ILE A 309 -10.09 11.44 10.50
C ILE A 309 -11.42 11.80 11.19
N ALA A 310 -11.78 13.08 11.27
CA ALA A 310 -13.04 13.51 11.85
C ALA A 310 -14.25 12.92 11.10
N ALA A 311 -14.25 12.98 9.76
CA ALA A 311 -15.32 12.41 8.93
C ALA A 311 -15.39 10.88 9.05
N ASN A 312 -14.24 10.20 9.12
CA ASN A 312 -14.14 8.75 9.32
C ASN A 312 -14.70 8.31 10.69
N VAL A 313 -14.41 9.08 11.75
CA VAL A 313 -14.97 8.86 13.10
C VAL A 313 -16.49 9.07 13.11
N ALA A 314 -16.97 10.16 12.49
CA ALA A 314 -18.40 10.42 12.37
C ALA A 314 -19.12 9.30 11.62
N ALA A 315 -18.55 8.80 10.51
CA ALA A 315 -19.11 7.71 9.72
C ALA A 315 -19.17 6.38 10.50
N ALA A 316 -18.08 6.03 11.20
CA ALA A 316 -18.04 4.85 12.06
C ALA A 316 -19.07 4.94 13.20
N THR A 317 -19.21 6.11 13.80
CA THR A 317 -20.17 6.37 14.89
C THR A 317 -21.61 6.27 14.36
N PHE A 318 -21.91 6.89 13.21
CA PHE A 318 -23.23 6.87 12.56
C PHE A 318 -23.74 5.45 12.34
N VAL A 319 -22.89 4.56 11.81
CA VAL A 319 -23.24 3.17 11.53
C VAL A 319 -23.36 2.35 12.83
N SER A 320 -22.43 2.57 13.77
CA SER A 320 -22.40 1.88 15.07
C SER A 320 -23.65 2.17 15.92
N GLU A 321 -24.08 3.43 16.01
CA GLU A 321 -25.28 3.85 16.74
C GLU A 321 -26.57 3.21 16.20
N ARG A 322 -26.59 2.93 14.90
CA ARG A 322 -27.70 2.28 14.19
C ARG A 322 -27.58 0.73 14.16
N GLN A 323 -26.55 0.18 14.85
CA GLN A 323 -26.29 -1.25 14.92
C GLN A 323 -26.20 -1.92 13.52
N ALA A 324 -25.79 -1.18 12.50
CA ALA A 324 -25.61 -1.70 11.16
C ALA A 324 -24.21 -2.30 10.98
N GLN A 325 -24.14 -3.31 10.11
CA GLN A 325 -22.88 -3.99 9.82
C GLN A 325 -22.06 -3.22 8.80
N THR A 326 -20.78 -3.01 9.06
CA THR A 326 -19.82 -2.36 8.16
C THR A 326 -18.41 -2.90 8.41
N LEU A 327 -17.45 -2.51 7.54
CA LEU A 327 -16.03 -2.68 7.80
C LEU A 327 -15.51 -1.51 8.63
N TYR A 328 -14.92 -1.81 9.78
CA TYR A 328 -14.12 -0.89 10.55
C TYR A 328 -12.66 -0.99 10.15
N ARG A 329 -11.91 0.09 10.27
CA ARG A 329 -10.45 0.08 10.22
C ARG A 329 -9.94 -0.08 11.64
N VAL A 330 -9.52 -1.28 11.99
CA VAL A 330 -9.11 -1.62 13.35
C VAL A 330 -7.60 -1.70 13.48
N HIS A 331 -7.10 -1.34 14.63
CA HIS A 331 -5.68 -1.42 14.97
C HIS A 331 -5.53 -1.93 16.41
N ALA A 332 -5.10 -3.17 16.53
CA ALA A 332 -4.93 -3.84 17.82
C ALA A 332 -3.76 -3.23 18.62
N LYS A 333 -3.78 -3.44 19.94
CA LYS A 333 -2.63 -3.12 20.80
C LYS A 333 -1.38 -3.90 20.34
N PRO A 334 -0.17 -3.37 20.62
CA PRO A 334 1.08 -4.09 20.39
C PRO A 334 1.09 -5.46 21.07
N MET A 335 1.66 -6.47 20.38
CA MET A 335 1.84 -7.80 20.95
C MET A 335 2.91 -7.78 22.06
N GLU A 336 2.72 -8.57 23.13
CA GLU A 336 3.64 -8.65 24.28
C GLU A 336 5.11 -8.86 23.88
N LYS A 337 5.37 -9.77 22.93
CA LYS A 337 6.73 -10.00 22.42
C LYS A 337 7.37 -8.74 21.83
N LYS A 338 6.62 -8.00 21.03
CA LYS A 338 7.08 -6.75 20.39
C LYS A 338 7.27 -5.64 21.42
N LEU A 339 6.38 -5.56 22.41
CA LEU A 339 6.49 -4.63 23.54
C LEU A 339 7.76 -4.89 24.36
N GLY A 340 8.03 -6.15 24.69
CA GLY A 340 9.26 -6.53 25.43
C GLY A 340 10.54 -6.16 24.69
N LEU A 341 10.55 -6.35 23.35
CA LEU A 341 11.67 -5.93 22.52
C LEU A 341 11.83 -4.40 22.52
N LEU A 342 10.76 -3.65 22.36
CA LEU A 342 10.80 -2.20 22.40
C LEU A 342 11.38 -1.70 23.73
N VAL A 343 10.86 -2.20 24.87
CA VAL A 343 11.35 -1.81 26.22
C VAL A 343 12.85 -2.11 26.36
N THR A 344 13.32 -3.26 25.86
CA THR A 344 14.74 -3.63 25.90
C THR A 344 15.60 -2.68 25.08
N GLN A 345 15.13 -2.27 23.91
CA GLN A 345 15.85 -1.34 23.03
C GLN A 345 15.84 0.09 23.56
N LEU A 346 14.71 0.58 24.10
CA LEU A 346 14.60 1.90 24.69
C LEU A 346 15.54 2.12 25.87
N ALA A 347 15.78 1.08 26.69
CA ALA A 347 16.72 1.15 27.81
C ALA A 347 18.15 1.55 27.39
N ARG A 348 18.58 1.26 26.16
CA ARG A 348 19.88 1.65 25.62
C ARG A 348 20.00 3.15 25.35
N PHE A 349 18.87 3.78 25.05
CA PHE A 349 18.77 5.23 24.85
C PHE A 349 18.48 5.98 26.17
N GLY A 350 18.50 5.26 27.31
CA GLY A 350 18.14 5.81 28.62
C GLY A 350 16.66 6.16 28.75
N LEU A 351 15.80 5.51 27.94
CA LEU A 351 14.37 5.76 27.87
C LEU A 351 13.57 4.61 28.47
N SER A 352 12.36 4.91 28.93
CA SER A 352 11.39 3.92 29.39
C SER A 352 10.00 4.24 28.88
N LEU A 353 9.25 3.21 28.52
CA LEU A 353 7.84 3.32 28.19
C LEU A 353 7.02 3.16 29.47
N LYS A 354 6.13 4.12 29.75
CA LYS A 354 5.18 4.04 30.86
C LYS A 354 4.08 3.02 30.60
N GLY A 355 3.35 2.61 31.64
CA GLY A 355 2.19 1.71 31.50
C GLY A 355 2.49 0.22 31.74
N GLY A 356 3.74 -0.15 32.05
CA GLY A 356 4.13 -1.54 32.39
C GLY A 356 3.81 -2.54 31.28
N ASP A 357 3.10 -3.61 31.60
CA ASP A 357 2.77 -4.70 30.65
C ASP A 357 1.60 -4.36 29.68
N SER A 358 0.91 -3.23 29.90
CA SER A 358 -0.22 -2.83 29.05
C SER A 358 -0.23 -1.32 28.80
N PRO A 359 0.79 -0.76 28.15
CA PRO A 359 0.87 0.65 27.84
C PRO A 359 -0.30 1.08 26.94
N THR A 360 -0.76 2.29 27.16
CA THR A 360 -1.81 2.92 26.37
C THR A 360 -1.22 3.65 25.16
N SER A 361 -2.04 4.00 24.18
CA SER A 361 -1.63 4.86 23.08
C SER A 361 -1.03 6.19 23.59
N LYS A 362 -1.56 6.73 24.69
CA LYS A 362 -1.03 7.95 25.32
C LYS A 362 0.38 7.78 25.85
N ASP A 363 0.73 6.62 26.40
CA ASP A 363 2.10 6.34 26.86
C ASP A 363 3.11 6.34 25.70
N TYR A 364 2.71 5.78 24.56
CA TYR A 364 3.50 5.81 23.32
C TYR A 364 3.63 7.23 22.76
N MET A 365 2.54 8.00 22.75
CA MET A 365 2.56 9.41 22.32
C MET A 365 3.53 10.23 23.21
N LEU A 366 3.45 10.07 24.54
CA LEU A 366 4.33 10.78 25.46
C LEU A 366 5.81 10.37 25.28
N LEU A 367 6.08 9.11 24.95
CA LEU A 367 7.42 8.66 24.60
C LEU A 367 7.89 9.34 23.31
N ALA A 368 7.10 9.35 22.25
CA ALA A 368 7.44 10.02 20.99
C ALA A 368 7.68 11.53 21.19
N ASP A 369 6.81 12.20 21.97
CA ASP A 369 6.99 13.61 22.33
C ASP A 369 8.30 13.86 23.10
N SER A 370 8.70 12.95 23.99
CA SER A 370 9.90 13.09 24.84
C SER A 370 11.20 13.00 24.04
N VAL A 371 11.18 12.42 22.86
CA VAL A 371 12.36 12.28 21.99
C VAL A 371 12.41 13.31 20.88
N ALA A 372 11.38 14.15 20.74
CA ALA A 372 11.35 15.20 19.73
C ALA A 372 12.57 16.13 19.85
N GLY A 373 13.28 16.33 18.74
CA GLY A 373 14.49 17.17 18.68
C GLY A 373 15.79 16.50 19.14
N ARG A 374 15.76 15.21 19.53
CA ARG A 374 16.98 14.44 19.77
C ARG A 374 17.59 13.96 18.44
N GLU A 375 18.90 13.80 18.39
CA GLU A 375 19.59 13.26 17.20
C GLU A 375 19.16 11.82 16.87
N ASP A 376 18.76 11.04 17.90
CA ASP A 376 18.31 9.66 17.76
C ASP A 376 16.78 9.51 17.64
N ALA A 377 16.04 10.63 17.57
CA ALA A 377 14.57 10.65 17.50
C ALA A 377 14.02 9.77 16.37
N LYS A 378 14.63 9.84 15.18
CA LYS A 378 14.23 9.05 14.01
C LYS A 378 14.27 7.54 14.30
N ILE A 379 15.35 7.06 14.88
CA ILE A 379 15.53 5.64 15.21
C ILE A 379 14.53 5.20 16.28
N ILE A 380 14.32 6.02 17.32
CA ILE A 380 13.39 5.69 18.39
C ILE A 380 11.95 5.65 17.85
N ASN A 381 11.58 6.59 16.98
CA ASN A 381 10.29 6.60 16.31
C ASN A 381 10.07 5.35 15.45
N GLU A 382 11.09 4.90 14.74
CA GLU A 382 11.04 3.65 13.97
C GLU A 382 10.87 2.43 14.88
N LEU A 383 11.55 2.37 16.03
CA LEU A 383 11.35 1.31 17.03
C LEU A 383 9.91 1.31 17.57
N ILE A 384 9.34 2.48 17.82
CA ILE A 384 7.94 2.64 18.21
C ILE A 384 7.03 2.04 17.12
N LEU A 385 7.19 2.45 15.86
CA LEU A 385 6.39 1.95 14.74
C LEU A 385 6.51 0.44 14.53
N ARG A 386 7.72 -0.13 14.58
CA ARG A 386 7.96 -1.57 14.46
C ARG A 386 7.32 -2.40 15.58
N SER A 387 7.11 -1.81 16.75
CA SER A 387 6.42 -2.46 17.86
C SER A 387 4.92 -2.60 17.66
N MET A 388 4.32 -1.75 16.81
CA MET A 388 2.88 -1.71 16.56
C MET A 388 2.38 -2.97 15.85
N SER A 389 1.10 -3.25 16.02
CA SER A 389 0.36 -4.20 15.19
C SER A 389 0.07 -3.57 13.82
N LYS A 390 -0.30 -4.37 12.83
CA LYS A 390 -0.81 -3.84 11.56
C LYS A 390 -2.29 -3.52 11.70
N ALA A 391 -2.74 -2.46 11.04
CA ALA A 391 -4.15 -2.17 10.92
C ALA A 391 -4.80 -3.09 9.87
N GLU A 392 -6.08 -3.44 10.07
CA GLU A 392 -6.82 -4.33 9.18
C GLU A 392 -8.27 -3.88 9.02
N TYR A 393 -8.99 -4.44 8.04
CA TYR A 393 -10.42 -4.24 7.88
C TYR A 393 -11.19 -5.39 8.53
N SER A 394 -12.08 -5.06 9.47
CA SER A 394 -12.87 -6.05 10.22
C SER A 394 -14.29 -5.56 10.46
N PRO A 395 -15.31 -6.45 10.39
CA PRO A 395 -16.66 -6.10 10.87
C PRO A 395 -16.75 -6.01 12.41
N ASP A 396 -15.76 -6.55 13.11
CA ASP A 396 -15.69 -6.50 14.58
C ASP A 396 -14.83 -5.28 15.00
N ASN A 397 -15.47 -4.30 15.61
CA ASN A 397 -14.78 -3.10 16.08
C ASN A 397 -14.02 -3.36 17.38
N ILE A 398 -12.70 -3.28 17.32
CA ILE A 398 -11.80 -3.32 18.49
C ILE A 398 -11.12 -1.97 18.77
N GLY A 399 -11.54 -0.91 18.08
CA GLY A 399 -10.92 0.40 18.11
C GLY A 399 -9.64 0.52 17.27
N HIS A 400 -9.04 1.69 17.32
CA HIS A 400 -7.81 1.99 16.59
C HIS A 400 -6.74 2.52 17.55
N PHE A 401 -5.85 1.63 18.00
CA PHE A 401 -4.85 1.94 19.04
C PHE A 401 -3.98 3.15 18.69
N GLY A 402 -3.37 3.17 17.50
CA GLY A 402 -2.46 4.25 17.09
C GLY A 402 -3.12 5.64 17.06
N LEU A 403 -4.40 5.72 16.67
CA LEU A 403 -5.16 6.97 16.66
C LEU A 403 -5.84 7.28 18.01
N ALA A 404 -5.79 6.35 18.97
CA ALA A 404 -6.53 6.45 20.24
C ALA A 404 -8.04 6.70 20.02
N LEU A 405 -8.65 5.95 19.11
CA LEU A 405 -10.06 6.07 18.73
C LEU A 405 -10.81 4.78 19.06
N GLU A 406 -12.00 4.91 19.64
CA GLU A 406 -12.88 3.77 19.96
C GLU A 406 -13.58 3.21 18.71
N LYS A 407 -13.87 4.07 17.74
CA LYS A 407 -14.55 3.73 16.49
C LYS A 407 -13.87 4.44 15.35
N TYR A 408 -13.48 3.68 14.33
CA TYR A 408 -12.85 4.23 13.16
C TYR A 408 -13.17 3.37 11.93
N ALA A 409 -13.56 4.01 10.85
CA ALA A 409 -13.82 3.35 9.57
C ALA A 409 -13.41 4.27 8.44
N HIS A 410 -12.95 3.74 7.34
CA HIS A 410 -12.58 4.53 6.19
C HIS A 410 -13.83 4.93 5.38
N PHE A 411 -14.04 6.23 5.19
CA PHE A 411 -15.16 6.84 4.47
C PHE A 411 -14.70 7.76 3.36
N THR A 412 -13.49 8.32 3.47
CA THR A 412 -13.08 9.53 2.75
C THR A 412 -12.38 9.27 1.41
N SER A 413 -12.17 8.02 0.98
CA SER A 413 -11.48 7.75 -0.30
C SER A 413 -12.10 6.60 -1.11
N PRO A 414 -13.37 6.68 -1.53
CA PRO A 414 -14.08 5.62 -2.26
C PRO A 414 -13.62 5.42 -3.70
N ILE A 415 -12.88 6.36 -4.30
CA ILE A 415 -12.28 6.20 -5.64
C ILE A 415 -11.18 5.15 -5.59
N ARG A 416 -10.40 5.13 -4.51
CA ARG A 416 -9.19 4.32 -4.38
C ARG A 416 -9.23 3.24 -3.30
N ARG A 417 -10.31 3.14 -2.48
CA ARG A 417 -10.49 2.08 -1.47
C ARG A 417 -11.91 1.53 -1.48
N TYR A 418 -12.03 0.21 -1.64
CA TYR A 418 -13.35 -0.44 -1.68
C TYR A 418 -14.06 -0.43 -0.32
N ALA A 419 -13.34 -0.44 0.79
CA ALA A 419 -13.93 -0.35 2.12
C ALA A 419 -14.72 0.95 2.32
N ASP A 420 -14.24 2.06 1.79
CA ASP A 420 -14.93 3.36 1.78
C ASP A 420 -16.19 3.30 0.92
N LEU A 421 -16.10 2.76 -0.28
CA LEU A 421 -17.24 2.56 -1.17
C LEU A 421 -18.33 1.68 -0.51
N GLN A 422 -17.92 0.63 0.21
CA GLN A 422 -18.80 -0.23 0.97
C GLN A 422 -19.52 0.56 2.08
N LEU A 423 -18.80 1.39 2.83
CA LEU A 423 -19.35 2.21 3.91
C LEU A 423 -20.33 3.26 3.38
N HIS A 424 -20.03 3.93 2.26
CA HIS A 424 -20.98 4.84 1.58
C HIS A 424 -22.32 4.18 1.30
N ARG A 425 -22.31 2.93 0.83
CA ARG A 425 -23.54 2.17 0.53
C ARG A 425 -24.36 1.87 1.78
N VAL A 426 -23.68 1.56 2.90
CA VAL A 426 -24.35 1.32 4.19
C VAL A 426 -24.96 2.61 4.71
N ILE A 427 -24.23 3.71 4.68
CA ILE A 427 -24.75 5.02 5.11
C ILE A 427 -25.99 5.40 4.28
N LYS A 428 -25.94 5.27 2.96
CA LYS A 428 -27.09 5.52 2.10
C LYS A 428 -28.29 4.63 2.44
N TYR A 429 -28.05 3.34 2.65
CA TYR A 429 -29.10 2.40 3.06
C TYR A 429 -29.79 2.84 4.36
N LEU A 430 -29.03 3.30 5.34
CA LEU A 430 -29.57 3.78 6.61
C LEU A 430 -30.37 5.09 6.44
N LEU A 431 -29.85 6.02 5.65
CA LEU A 431 -30.55 7.28 5.34
C LEU A 431 -31.87 7.06 4.60
N GLU A 432 -31.90 6.18 3.60
CA GLU A 432 -33.15 5.79 2.89
C GLU A 432 -34.20 5.23 3.86
N LYS A 433 -33.75 4.34 4.76
CA LYS A 433 -34.63 3.72 5.76
C LYS A 433 -35.20 4.73 6.76
N GLU A 434 -34.39 5.70 7.21
CA GLU A 434 -34.80 6.69 8.21
C GLU A 434 -35.70 7.80 7.62
N GLN A 435 -35.31 8.29 6.47
CA GLN A 435 -35.98 9.46 5.87
C GLN A 435 -37.16 9.09 4.98
N LYS A 436 -37.38 7.78 4.72
CA LYS A 436 -38.40 7.25 3.80
C LYS A 436 -38.35 7.91 2.41
N HIS A 437 -37.16 8.36 2.03
CA HIS A 437 -36.89 9.07 0.81
C HIS A 437 -36.41 8.06 -0.23
N ASP A 438 -37.15 7.91 -1.33
CA ASP A 438 -36.65 7.18 -2.48
C ASP A 438 -35.73 8.10 -3.27
N TRP A 439 -34.44 8.06 -2.93
CA TRP A 439 -33.41 8.70 -3.75
C TRP A 439 -33.11 7.93 -5.04
N GLY A 440 -34.06 7.10 -5.43
CA GLY A 440 -34.12 6.51 -6.76
C GLY A 440 -32.81 5.82 -7.18
N ARG A 441 -32.36 4.80 -6.45
CA ARG A 441 -31.27 3.92 -6.90
C ARG A 441 -29.86 4.51 -6.73
N ILE A 442 -29.62 5.21 -5.66
CA ILE A 442 -28.32 5.87 -5.37
C ILE A 442 -27.18 4.92 -4.93
N GLY A 443 -27.30 3.60 -5.14
CA GLY A 443 -26.25 2.63 -4.82
C GLY A 443 -26.20 2.24 -3.34
N SER A 444 -27.34 2.27 -2.64
CA SER A 444 -27.46 1.80 -1.25
C SER A 444 -27.39 0.27 -1.16
N ARG A 445 -26.82 -0.25 -0.07
CA ARG A 445 -26.80 -1.68 0.23
C ARG A 445 -26.52 -1.94 1.69
N SER A 446 -27.20 -2.92 2.29
CA SER A 446 -26.79 -3.57 3.54
C SER A 446 -25.94 -4.82 3.25
N TYR A 447 -25.15 -5.22 4.24
CA TYR A 447 -24.27 -6.39 4.16
C TYR A 447 -24.48 -7.29 5.34
N THR A 448 -24.32 -8.59 5.14
CA THR A 448 -24.25 -9.56 6.23
C THR A 448 -22.84 -9.59 6.85
N LYS A 449 -22.75 -10.04 8.10
CA LYS A 449 -21.44 -10.19 8.77
C LYS A 449 -20.50 -11.13 8.00
N ALA A 450 -21.03 -12.23 7.43
CA ALA A 450 -20.24 -13.18 6.66
C ALA A 450 -19.64 -12.57 5.39
N GLU A 451 -20.43 -11.77 4.65
CA GLU A 451 -19.92 -11.03 3.49
C GLU A 451 -18.78 -10.05 3.90
N LEU A 452 -18.96 -9.34 5.03
CA LEU A 452 -17.98 -8.37 5.50
C LEU A 452 -16.70 -9.03 6.01
N VAL A 453 -16.77 -10.20 6.66
CA VAL A 453 -15.58 -10.97 7.04
C VAL A 453 -14.76 -11.31 5.80
N ALA A 454 -15.39 -11.87 4.76
CA ALA A 454 -14.70 -12.22 3.53
C ALA A 454 -14.13 -10.97 2.80
N LEU A 455 -14.89 -9.88 2.79
CA LEU A 455 -14.47 -8.64 2.16
C LEU A 455 -13.33 -7.96 2.94
N GLY A 456 -13.38 -7.96 4.27
CA GLY A 456 -12.35 -7.38 5.13
C GLY A 456 -11.00 -8.07 4.95
N VAL A 457 -10.98 -9.40 4.94
CA VAL A 457 -9.77 -10.19 4.63
C VAL A 457 -9.23 -9.80 3.25
N LYS A 458 -10.10 -9.77 2.23
CA LYS A 458 -9.69 -9.45 0.87
C LYS A 458 -9.12 -8.02 0.74
N CYS A 459 -9.77 -7.03 1.36
CA CYS A 459 -9.29 -5.65 1.34
C CYS A 459 -7.92 -5.53 2.04
N THR A 460 -7.74 -6.23 3.17
CA THR A 460 -6.47 -6.24 3.91
C THR A 460 -5.36 -6.92 3.10
N ASP A 461 -5.63 -8.08 2.49
CA ASP A 461 -4.65 -8.80 1.67
C ASP A 461 -4.23 -7.99 0.44
N ARG A 462 -5.18 -7.32 -0.24
CA ARG A 462 -4.89 -6.48 -1.41
C ARG A 462 -4.12 -5.21 -1.04
N GLU A 463 -4.40 -4.61 0.10
CA GLU A 463 -3.63 -3.48 0.63
C GLU A 463 -2.18 -3.89 0.93
N ILE A 464 -1.97 -5.06 1.56
CA ILE A 464 -0.65 -5.61 1.82
C ILE A 464 0.09 -5.90 0.50
N ALA A 465 -0.59 -6.49 -0.49
CA ALA A 465 0.01 -6.77 -1.79
C ALA A 465 0.43 -5.49 -2.52
N ALA A 466 -0.41 -4.44 -2.50
CA ALA A 466 -0.08 -3.15 -3.07
C ALA A 466 1.14 -2.52 -2.40
N ALA A 467 1.14 -2.42 -1.06
CA ALA A 467 2.27 -1.89 -0.31
C ALA A 467 3.56 -2.69 -0.52
N THR A 468 3.47 -4.03 -0.67
CA THR A 468 4.64 -4.86 -0.97
C THR A 468 5.18 -4.57 -2.37
N ALA A 469 4.31 -4.41 -3.38
CA ALA A 469 4.72 -4.08 -4.73
C ALA A 469 5.37 -2.68 -4.82
N GLU A 470 4.84 -1.70 -4.09
CA GLU A 470 5.40 -0.35 -3.97
C GLU A 470 6.80 -0.40 -3.35
N LEU A 471 6.97 -1.12 -2.22
CA LEU A 471 8.28 -1.32 -1.56
C LEU A 471 9.29 -2.07 -2.45
N GLU A 472 8.87 -3.03 -3.27
CA GLU A 472 9.76 -3.71 -4.22
C GLU A 472 10.28 -2.76 -5.29
N VAL A 473 9.42 -1.88 -5.81
CA VAL A 473 9.82 -0.85 -6.78
C VAL A 473 10.81 0.11 -6.14
N ASP A 474 10.50 0.64 -4.95
CA ASP A 474 11.38 1.57 -4.23
C ASP A 474 12.73 0.93 -3.89
N GLY A 475 12.73 -0.33 -3.43
CA GLY A 475 13.95 -1.09 -3.17
C GLY A 475 14.82 -1.29 -4.41
N THR A 476 14.21 -1.57 -5.57
CA THR A 476 14.94 -1.67 -6.84
C THR A 476 15.51 -0.31 -7.26
N LEU A 477 14.73 0.75 -7.14
CA LEU A 477 15.19 2.11 -7.46
C LEU A 477 16.32 2.55 -6.53
N ALA A 478 16.25 2.21 -5.24
CA ALA A 478 17.33 2.45 -4.29
C ALA A 478 18.63 1.71 -4.69
N CYS A 479 18.54 0.44 -5.12
CA CYS A 479 19.68 -0.30 -5.65
C CYS A 479 20.29 0.39 -6.87
N ILE A 480 19.47 0.79 -7.84
CA ILE A 480 19.91 1.50 -9.05
C ILE A 480 20.60 2.82 -8.69
N TYR A 481 20.04 3.57 -7.75
CA TYR A 481 20.65 4.82 -7.28
C TYR A 481 22.00 4.58 -6.64
N MET A 482 22.10 3.57 -5.78
CA MET A 482 23.32 3.26 -5.04
C MET A 482 24.44 2.60 -5.86
N GLU A 483 24.18 2.13 -7.08
CA GLU A 483 25.23 1.68 -8.00
C GLU A 483 26.35 2.71 -8.19
N LYS A 484 25.96 4.00 -8.24
CA LYS A 484 26.90 5.13 -8.45
C LYS A 484 27.92 5.27 -7.32
N PHE A 485 27.64 4.68 -6.15
CA PHE A 485 28.39 4.83 -4.91
C PHE A 485 29.16 3.56 -4.51
N ILE A 486 29.14 2.51 -5.33
CA ILE A 486 29.92 1.29 -5.05
C ILE A 486 31.41 1.64 -4.91
N GLY A 487 32.05 1.18 -3.84
CA GLY A 487 33.41 1.48 -3.46
C GLY A 487 33.64 2.82 -2.74
N GLU A 488 32.56 3.56 -2.43
CA GLU A 488 32.63 4.75 -1.57
C GLU A 488 32.42 4.36 -0.10
N VAL A 489 33.09 5.10 0.78
CA VAL A 489 32.92 5.00 2.23
C VAL A 489 31.89 6.01 2.67
N VAL A 490 30.87 5.55 3.36
CA VAL A 490 29.71 6.36 3.74
C VAL A 490 29.41 6.19 5.22
N ASP A 491 28.81 7.22 5.82
CA ASP A 491 28.34 7.18 7.20
C ASP A 491 26.93 6.59 7.26
N GLY A 492 26.65 5.88 8.34
CA GLY A 492 25.34 5.29 8.52
C GLY A 492 25.04 4.95 9.97
N THR A 493 23.79 4.63 10.21
CA THR A 493 23.27 4.32 11.53
C THR A 493 22.63 2.94 11.54
N VAL A 494 22.99 2.11 12.50
CA VAL A 494 22.41 0.77 12.65
C VAL A 494 20.91 0.88 12.99
N THR A 495 20.07 0.31 12.16
CA THR A 495 18.58 0.28 12.32
C THR A 495 18.07 -1.07 12.82
N ALA A 496 18.81 -2.17 12.56
CA ALA A 496 18.46 -3.48 13.10
C ALA A 496 19.67 -4.41 13.12
N CYS A 497 19.65 -5.35 14.06
CA CYS A 497 20.58 -6.48 14.07
C CYS A 497 19.78 -7.79 14.02
N THR A 498 20.25 -8.72 13.21
CA THR A 498 19.65 -10.05 13.02
C THR A 498 20.73 -11.12 13.01
N LYS A 499 20.36 -12.38 13.05
CA LYS A 499 21.31 -13.50 12.89
C LYS A 499 22.02 -13.51 11.53
N PHE A 500 21.52 -12.77 10.55
CA PHE A 500 22.09 -12.71 9.20
C PHE A 500 23.07 -11.54 9.02
N GLY A 501 22.98 -10.50 9.86
CA GLY A 501 23.81 -9.30 9.76
C GLY A 501 23.20 -8.06 10.41
N VAL A 502 23.79 -6.93 10.08
CA VAL A 502 23.44 -5.60 10.58
C VAL A 502 22.84 -4.77 9.47
N PHE A 503 21.63 -4.25 9.69
CA PHE A 503 21.00 -3.28 8.81
C PHE A 503 21.47 -1.88 9.18
N VAL A 504 21.86 -1.10 8.19
CA VAL A 504 22.42 0.25 8.34
C VAL A 504 21.67 1.20 7.43
N HIS A 505 21.10 2.25 8.02
CA HIS A 505 20.57 3.39 7.29
C HIS A 505 21.75 4.28 6.87
N LEU A 506 21.84 4.58 5.58
CA LEU A 506 22.88 5.44 5.03
C LEU A 506 22.42 6.90 5.16
N ASP A 507 23.04 7.63 6.09
CA ASP A 507 22.53 8.91 6.60
C ASP A 507 22.35 9.97 5.49
N ASP A 508 23.28 10.05 4.52
CA ASP A 508 23.25 11.03 3.43
C ASP A 508 22.35 10.62 2.25
N TYR A 509 21.98 9.34 2.17
CA TYR A 509 21.27 8.78 1.01
C TYR A 509 19.83 8.40 1.32
N GLY A 510 19.46 8.30 2.60
CA GLY A 510 18.12 7.95 3.03
C GLY A 510 17.70 6.49 2.77
N VAL A 511 18.62 5.63 2.37
CA VAL A 511 18.36 4.22 2.03
C VAL A 511 19.02 3.27 3.02
N ASP A 512 18.48 2.05 3.11
CA ASP A 512 19.00 1.02 4.01
C ASP A 512 19.85 0.00 3.26
N GLY A 513 20.97 -0.39 3.85
CA GLY A 513 21.80 -1.50 3.38
C GLY A 513 22.06 -2.51 4.47
N MET A 514 22.72 -3.61 4.15
CA MET A 514 23.02 -4.69 5.10
C MET A 514 24.49 -5.07 5.07
N ILE A 515 25.13 -5.12 6.24
CA ILE A 515 26.41 -5.82 6.42
C ILE A 515 26.07 -7.27 6.74
N TYR A 516 26.33 -8.18 5.79
CA TYR A 516 26.16 -9.62 6.04
C TYR A 516 27.12 -10.10 7.11
N ILE A 517 26.66 -11.00 7.99
CA ILE A 517 27.45 -11.49 9.14
C ILE A 517 28.82 -12.05 8.75
N GLY A 518 28.95 -12.66 7.58
CA GLY A 518 30.19 -13.18 7.03
C GLY A 518 31.15 -12.13 6.48
N ASN A 519 30.75 -10.86 6.41
CA ASN A 519 31.57 -9.75 5.91
C ASN A 519 32.36 -9.03 7.03
N PHE A 520 32.19 -9.46 8.28
CA PHE A 520 32.98 -8.94 9.40
C PHE A 520 34.33 -9.66 9.52
N ASP A 521 35.38 -8.94 9.91
CA ASP A 521 36.73 -9.49 10.11
C ASP A 521 36.86 -10.37 11.35
N SER A 522 35.81 -10.51 12.12
CA SER A 522 35.73 -11.27 13.36
C SER A 522 34.47 -12.12 13.42
N TYR A 523 34.55 -13.24 14.13
CA TYR A 523 33.34 -14.05 14.38
C TYR A 523 32.34 -13.26 15.18
N MET A 524 31.10 -13.20 14.65
CA MET A 524 29.96 -12.46 15.21
C MET A 524 28.96 -13.43 15.81
N SER A 525 28.41 -13.10 16.98
CA SER A 525 27.36 -13.83 17.68
C SER A 525 26.12 -12.92 17.85
N PHE A 526 24.94 -13.44 17.49
CA PHE A 526 23.69 -12.72 17.64
C PHE A 526 23.06 -13.04 18.99
N ASP A 527 22.82 -12.02 19.82
CA ASP A 527 22.03 -12.13 21.06
C ASP A 527 20.55 -11.80 20.74
N GLU A 528 19.72 -12.85 20.72
CA GLU A 528 18.28 -12.73 20.40
C GLU A 528 17.52 -11.90 21.45
N ARG A 529 17.93 -11.93 22.71
CA ARG A 529 17.29 -11.21 23.80
C ARG A 529 17.49 -9.69 23.68
N THR A 530 18.70 -9.29 23.34
CA THR A 530 19.06 -7.87 23.23
C THR A 530 19.02 -7.34 21.80
N GLN A 531 18.83 -8.22 20.81
CA GLN A 531 18.87 -7.88 19.38
C GLN A 531 20.17 -7.16 18.99
N THR A 532 21.32 -7.75 19.41
CA THR A 532 22.65 -7.21 19.12
C THR A 532 23.52 -8.25 18.46
N LEU A 533 24.48 -7.82 17.65
CA LEU A 533 25.58 -8.61 17.17
C LEU A 533 26.85 -8.26 17.99
N VAL A 534 27.48 -9.26 18.55
CA VAL A 534 28.70 -9.11 19.37
C VAL A 534 29.82 -9.87 18.74
N SER A 535 30.97 -9.20 18.53
CA SER A 535 32.16 -9.86 18.02
C SER A 535 32.91 -10.62 19.14
N ASN A 536 33.67 -11.63 18.76
CA ASN A 536 34.57 -12.34 19.69
C ASN A 536 35.68 -11.43 20.27
N ARG A 537 35.83 -10.21 19.74
CA ARG A 537 36.75 -9.17 20.27
C ARG A 537 36.03 -8.18 21.18
N GLY A 538 34.74 -8.38 21.46
CA GLY A 538 33.94 -7.51 22.33
C GLY A 538 33.31 -6.29 21.66
N GLU A 539 33.43 -6.17 20.32
CA GLU A 539 32.72 -5.11 19.60
C GLU A 539 31.22 -5.41 19.52
N VAL A 540 30.37 -4.42 19.84
CA VAL A 540 28.92 -4.57 19.86
C VAL A 540 28.30 -3.71 18.77
N TYR A 541 27.46 -4.34 17.94
CA TYR A 541 26.55 -3.66 17.01
C TYR A 541 25.14 -3.70 17.58
N ALA A 542 24.55 -2.54 17.70
CA ALA A 542 23.21 -2.35 18.27
C ALA A 542 22.50 -1.21 17.55
N VAL A 543 21.18 -1.19 17.60
CA VAL A 543 20.36 -0.10 17.06
C VAL A 543 20.84 1.25 17.61
N GLY A 544 20.99 2.23 16.73
CA GLY A 544 21.49 3.58 17.04
C GLY A 544 23.01 3.74 16.99
N LYS A 545 23.80 2.65 16.82
CA LYS A 545 25.25 2.77 16.65
C LYS A 545 25.57 3.45 15.32
N LYS A 546 26.34 4.53 15.35
CA LYS A 546 26.95 5.13 14.16
C LYS A 546 28.08 4.26 13.66
N VAL A 547 28.11 4.04 12.35
CA VAL A 547 29.12 3.17 11.70
C VAL A 547 29.56 3.81 10.38
N ARG A 548 30.81 3.57 10.01
CA ARG A 548 31.30 3.86 8.65
C ARG A 548 31.35 2.57 7.88
N VAL A 549 30.79 2.58 6.68
CA VAL A 549 30.64 1.40 5.84
C VAL A 549 31.06 1.69 4.41
N VAL A 550 31.46 0.63 3.70
CA VAL A 550 31.71 0.68 2.25
C VAL A 550 30.50 0.12 1.55
N VAL A 551 30.02 0.81 0.53
CA VAL A 551 29.03 0.25 -0.41
C VAL A 551 29.75 -0.80 -1.25
N ALA A 552 29.51 -2.08 -0.96
CA ALA A 552 30.21 -3.19 -1.59
C ALA A 552 29.57 -3.66 -2.89
N GLY A 553 28.27 -3.46 -3.03
CA GLY A 553 27.51 -3.87 -4.21
C GLY A 553 26.03 -3.66 -4.03
N VAL A 554 25.27 -3.93 -5.07
CA VAL A 554 23.81 -3.91 -5.07
C VAL A 554 23.26 -5.18 -5.71
N ASN A 555 22.11 -5.63 -5.22
CA ASN A 555 21.37 -6.76 -5.80
C ASN A 555 19.93 -6.32 -6.06
N GLU A 556 19.63 -5.97 -7.30
CA GLU A 556 18.30 -5.49 -7.71
C GLU A 556 17.22 -6.59 -7.58
N GLU A 557 17.57 -7.87 -7.78
CA GLU A 557 16.61 -8.97 -7.68
C GLU A 557 16.13 -9.20 -6.24
N GLU A 558 17.03 -8.98 -5.27
CA GLU A 558 16.75 -9.15 -3.85
C GLU A 558 16.47 -7.81 -3.13
N HIS A 559 16.50 -6.69 -3.86
CA HIS A 559 16.33 -5.33 -3.34
C HIS A 559 17.30 -5.03 -2.18
N LYS A 560 18.58 -5.41 -2.35
CA LYS A 560 19.60 -5.32 -1.30
C LYS A 560 20.77 -4.45 -1.72
N ILE A 561 21.19 -3.62 -0.79
CA ILE A 561 22.43 -2.86 -0.86
C ILE A 561 23.41 -3.56 0.08
N ASP A 562 24.46 -4.17 -0.50
CA ASP A 562 25.47 -4.89 0.25
C ASP A 562 26.51 -3.91 0.80
N LEU A 563 26.71 -3.97 2.12
CA LEU A 563 27.66 -3.14 2.83
C LEU A 563 28.76 -3.99 3.43
N ARG A 564 29.93 -3.35 3.63
CA ARG A 564 31.04 -3.91 4.43
C ARG A 564 31.52 -2.89 5.46
N PRO A 565 32.11 -3.33 6.58
CA PRO A 565 32.80 -2.42 7.49
C PRO A 565 33.92 -1.65 6.76
N ASP A 566 34.22 -0.42 7.22
CA ASP A 566 35.32 0.41 6.66
C ASP A 566 36.69 -0.14 7.09
N THR A 567 36.97 -1.38 6.70
CA THR A 567 38.23 -2.09 6.96
C THR A 567 38.94 -2.49 5.66
N MET A 568 38.35 -2.18 4.52
CA MET A 568 38.84 -2.54 3.20
C MET A 568 40.10 -1.74 2.82
N ASN A 569 41.08 -2.43 2.23
CA ASN A 569 42.27 -1.78 1.75
C ASN A 569 42.07 -1.05 0.41
N LYS A 570 43.04 -0.17 0.04
CA LYS A 570 42.95 0.62 -1.19
C LYS A 570 42.79 -0.20 -2.48
N LYS A 571 43.34 -1.41 -2.54
CA LYS A 571 43.24 -2.27 -3.74
C LYS A 571 41.83 -2.82 -3.89
N GLU A 572 41.21 -3.24 -2.79
CA GLU A 572 39.82 -3.72 -2.75
C GLU A 572 38.86 -2.59 -3.14
N LEU A 573 39.03 -1.39 -2.59
CA LEU A 573 38.22 -0.22 -2.97
C LEU A 573 38.39 0.13 -4.46
N MET A 574 39.60 0.08 -5.00
CA MET A 574 39.84 0.30 -6.43
C MET A 574 39.16 -0.76 -7.30
N TYR A 575 39.12 -2.01 -6.84
CA TYR A 575 38.43 -3.09 -7.54
C TYR A 575 36.93 -2.81 -7.60
N LEU A 576 36.29 -2.48 -6.48
CA LEU A 576 34.88 -2.12 -6.42
C LEU A 576 34.54 -0.92 -7.33
N LYS A 577 35.37 0.13 -7.31
CA LYS A 577 35.19 1.31 -8.19
C LYS A 577 35.25 0.94 -9.66
N LYS A 578 36.11 0.02 -10.05
CA LYS A 578 36.17 -0.49 -11.42
C LYS A 578 34.94 -1.31 -11.80
N GLU A 579 34.42 -2.12 -10.89
CA GLU A 579 33.16 -2.83 -11.10
C GLU A 579 31.99 -1.84 -11.24
N ARG A 580 31.89 -0.83 -10.38
CA ARG A 580 30.95 0.28 -10.48
C ARG A 580 30.97 0.90 -11.87
N ASP A 581 32.15 1.33 -12.33
CA ASP A 581 32.29 2.03 -13.62
C ASP A 581 31.80 1.15 -14.79
N ALA A 582 32.03 -0.16 -14.71
CA ALA A 582 31.52 -1.11 -15.71
C ALA A 582 29.99 -1.27 -15.66
N LEU A 583 29.39 -1.31 -14.46
CA LEU A 583 27.95 -1.41 -14.25
C LEU A 583 27.24 -0.15 -14.73
N VAL A 584 27.72 1.02 -14.32
CA VAL A 584 27.16 2.34 -14.72
C VAL A 584 27.24 2.52 -16.24
N ALA A 585 28.37 2.16 -16.88
CA ALA A 585 28.52 2.22 -18.34
C ALA A 585 27.56 1.26 -19.07
N LYS A 586 27.31 0.08 -18.49
CA LYS A 586 26.33 -0.88 -19.02
C LYS A 586 24.91 -0.30 -18.92
N ARG A 587 24.54 0.30 -17.80
CA ARG A 587 23.22 0.91 -17.59
C ARG A 587 22.99 2.10 -18.51
N GLN A 588 23.98 2.98 -18.68
CA GLN A 588 23.89 4.11 -19.61
C GLN A 588 23.64 3.66 -21.06
N LYS A 589 24.26 2.57 -21.50
CA LYS A 589 23.98 1.98 -22.82
C LYS A 589 22.56 1.45 -22.96
N ILE A 590 21.99 0.89 -21.87
CA ILE A 590 20.60 0.42 -21.84
C ILE A 590 19.66 1.62 -21.89
N SER A 591 19.89 2.64 -21.07
CA SER A 591 19.06 3.87 -21.02
C SER A 591 19.02 4.59 -22.36
N GLN A 592 20.16 4.75 -23.05
CA GLN A 592 20.22 5.40 -24.37
C GLN A 592 19.42 4.65 -25.47
N ASN A 593 19.18 3.35 -25.30
CA ASN A 593 18.43 2.55 -26.25
C ASN A 593 16.97 2.30 -25.82
N ALA A 594 16.59 2.75 -24.62
CA ALA A 594 15.24 2.57 -24.09
C ALA A 594 14.36 3.78 -24.47
N PRO A 595 13.15 3.57 -24.99
CA PRO A 595 12.19 4.66 -25.16
C PRO A 595 11.77 5.20 -23.77
N HIS A 596 11.47 6.50 -23.71
CA HIS A 596 10.98 7.15 -22.48
C HIS A 596 9.84 6.39 -21.82
N SER A 597 9.69 6.54 -20.48
CA SER A 597 8.58 5.99 -19.73
C SER A 597 7.25 6.41 -20.36
N ASP A 598 6.56 5.44 -20.94
CA ASP A 598 5.27 5.61 -21.59
C ASP A 598 4.24 4.76 -20.86
N LYS A 599 3.25 5.43 -20.22
CA LYS A 599 2.15 4.79 -19.51
C LYS A 599 1.44 3.76 -20.38
N ASP A 600 1.21 4.11 -21.65
CA ASP A 600 0.56 3.22 -22.61
C ASP A 600 1.40 1.97 -22.87
N LYS A 601 2.73 2.10 -22.81
CA LYS A 601 3.65 0.97 -22.98
C LYS A 601 3.63 0.03 -21.77
N ILE A 602 3.56 0.57 -20.53
CA ILE A 602 3.37 -0.26 -19.32
C ILE A 602 2.05 -1.01 -19.42
N LEU A 603 0.96 -0.30 -19.70
CA LEU A 603 -0.38 -0.89 -19.83
C LEU A 603 -0.43 -1.92 -20.95
N LYS A 604 0.22 -1.66 -22.08
CA LYS A 604 0.31 -2.62 -23.20
C LYS A 604 1.08 -3.86 -22.80
N ASN A 605 2.25 -3.73 -22.21
CA ASN A 605 3.03 -4.88 -21.75
C ASN A 605 2.24 -5.73 -20.74
N LEU A 606 1.57 -5.08 -19.77
CA LEU A 606 0.71 -5.76 -18.82
C LEU A 606 -0.49 -6.43 -19.46
N ALA A 607 -1.11 -5.81 -20.48
CA ALA A 607 -2.25 -6.37 -21.22
C ALA A 607 -1.83 -7.57 -22.07
N ASP A 608 -0.68 -7.51 -22.77
CA ASP A 608 -0.16 -8.58 -23.58
C ASP A 608 0.16 -9.82 -22.73
N ILE A 609 0.77 -9.63 -21.57
CA ILE A 609 1.05 -10.69 -20.59
C ILE A 609 -0.24 -11.36 -20.10
N SER A 610 -1.28 -10.57 -19.83
CA SER A 610 -2.54 -11.08 -19.30
C SER A 610 -3.40 -11.78 -20.35
N SER A 611 -3.39 -11.31 -21.59
CA SER A 611 -4.08 -12.00 -22.70
C SER A 611 -3.45 -13.38 -22.96
N ALA A 612 -2.13 -13.51 -22.80
CA ALA A 612 -1.44 -14.79 -22.85
C ALA A 612 -1.85 -15.75 -21.70
N ARG A 613 -2.16 -15.23 -20.51
CA ARG A 613 -2.70 -16.03 -19.38
C ARG A 613 -4.12 -16.52 -19.65
N VAL A 614 -5.02 -15.66 -20.16
CA VAL A 614 -6.41 -15.99 -20.44
C VAL A 614 -6.51 -17.06 -21.54
N ALA A 615 -5.78 -16.92 -22.63
CA ALA A 615 -5.76 -17.92 -23.71
C ALA A 615 -5.33 -19.32 -23.24
N SER A 616 -4.48 -19.39 -22.20
CA SER A 616 -4.05 -20.66 -21.60
C SER A 616 -5.11 -21.33 -20.73
N ASP A 617 -6.00 -20.56 -20.13
CA ASP A 617 -7.07 -21.08 -19.28
C ASP A 617 -8.29 -21.49 -20.10
N GLU A 618 -8.61 -20.82 -21.19
CA GLU A 618 -9.61 -21.25 -22.16
C GLU A 618 -9.26 -22.58 -22.81
N ASP A 619 -7.99 -22.80 -23.18
CA ASP A 619 -7.49 -24.07 -23.69
C ASP A 619 -7.66 -25.23 -22.66
N LYS A 620 -7.48 -24.95 -21.37
CA LYS A 620 -7.71 -25.92 -20.29
C LYS A 620 -9.18 -26.23 -20.08
N VAL A 621 -10.05 -25.24 -20.22
CA VAL A 621 -11.52 -25.39 -20.11
C VAL A 621 -12.02 -26.19 -21.31
N GLN A 622 -11.60 -25.88 -22.55
CA GLN A 622 -11.99 -26.61 -23.75
C GLN A 622 -11.51 -28.08 -23.72
N ARG A 623 -10.30 -28.35 -23.24
CA ARG A 623 -9.80 -29.73 -23.06
C ARG A 623 -10.52 -30.49 -21.92
N LYS A 624 -11.01 -29.81 -20.89
CA LYS A 624 -11.86 -30.42 -19.85
C LYS A 624 -13.28 -30.69 -20.34
N VAL A 625 -13.83 -29.84 -21.18
CA VAL A 625 -15.15 -30.04 -21.81
C VAL A 625 -15.09 -31.17 -22.82
N ALA A 626 -14.05 -31.27 -23.65
CA ALA A 626 -13.86 -32.37 -24.61
C ALA A 626 -13.64 -33.73 -23.94
N LYS A 627 -13.09 -33.77 -22.71
CA LYS A 627 -12.94 -35.03 -21.93
C LYS A 627 -14.17 -35.40 -21.11
N LYS A 628 -15.15 -34.50 -20.90
CA LYS A 628 -16.38 -34.74 -20.14
C LYS A 628 -17.58 -35.15 -21.00
N GLY A 629 -17.40 -35.41 -22.28
CA GLY A 629 -18.45 -35.95 -23.18
C GLY A 629 -18.93 -37.38 -22.86
N SER A 630 -18.52 -37.98 -21.75
CA SER A 630 -19.05 -39.28 -21.28
C SER A 630 -18.99 -39.33 -19.77
N SER A 631 -20.04 -38.91 -19.12
CA SER A 631 -20.72 -39.40 -17.91
C SER A 631 -21.33 -38.24 -17.10
N ALA A 632 -22.60 -38.39 -16.87
CA ALA A 632 -23.41 -37.49 -16.05
C ALA A 632 -23.07 -37.61 -14.56
N SER A 633 -23.44 -36.56 -13.86
CA SER A 633 -23.54 -36.37 -12.40
C SER A 633 -22.27 -35.95 -11.66
N LEU A 634 -22.26 -34.68 -11.27
CA LEU A 634 -22.13 -34.16 -9.91
C LEU A 634 -21.93 -32.64 -9.95
N GLU A 635 -23.00 -31.94 -9.69
CA GLU A 635 -22.97 -30.51 -9.37
C GLU A 635 -22.17 -30.34 -8.07
N LYS A 636 -21.06 -29.60 -8.15
CA LYS A 636 -20.47 -28.85 -7.06
C LYS A 636 -19.97 -27.53 -7.63
N GLU A 637 -20.58 -26.48 -7.11
CA GLU A 637 -20.22 -25.10 -7.38
C GLU A 637 -18.71 -24.88 -7.22
N TYR A 638 -18.04 -24.62 -8.33
CA TYR A 638 -16.74 -23.99 -8.32
C TYR A 638 -16.96 -22.50 -8.60
N ILE A 639 -16.78 -21.65 -7.60
CA ILE A 639 -16.51 -20.24 -7.83
C ILE A 639 -15.15 -20.19 -8.49
N SER A 640 -15.13 -20.14 -9.81
CA SER A 640 -13.91 -19.96 -10.59
C SER A 640 -13.47 -18.50 -10.47
N ASN A 641 -12.31 -18.26 -9.86
CA ASN A 641 -11.59 -17.02 -10.02
C ASN A 641 -11.16 -16.93 -11.49
N PRO A 642 -11.60 -15.93 -12.28
CA PRO A 642 -11.26 -15.81 -13.69
C PRO A 642 -9.79 -15.54 -13.97
N TYR A 643 -8.98 -15.30 -12.96
CA TYR A 643 -7.55 -15.03 -13.05
C TYR A 643 -6.66 -16.13 -12.48
N GLY A 644 -7.11 -17.38 -12.57
CA GLY A 644 -6.40 -18.66 -12.46
C GLY A 644 -5.03 -18.71 -11.79
N THR A 645 -4.90 -18.29 -10.54
CA THR A 645 -3.86 -18.82 -9.66
C THR A 645 -4.52 -19.87 -8.76
N ALA A 646 -4.56 -21.12 -9.22
CA ALA A 646 -4.86 -22.25 -8.38
C ALA A 646 -3.67 -22.50 -7.44
N VAL A 647 -3.56 -21.75 -6.38
CA VAL A 647 -2.81 -22.17 -5.20
C VAL A 647 -3.61 -23.33 -4.59
N ASN A 648 -3.23 -24.53 -4.95
CA ASN A 648 -3.74 -25.74 -4.35
C ASN A 648 -3.16 -25.80 -2.93
N MET A 649 -3.86 -25.23 -1.96
CA MET A 649 -3.57 -25.44 -0.54
C MET A 649 -3.78 -26.94 -0.29
N GLY A 650 -2.72 -27.70 -0.37
CA GLY A 650 -2.68 -29.09 0.02
C GLY A 650 -3.23 -29.23 1.41
N GLN A 651 -4.36 -29.94 1.53
CA GLN A 651 -4.90 -30.31 2.82
C GLN A 651 -3.81 -31.00 3.64
N ILE A 652 -3.33 -30.33 4.68
CA ILE A 652 -2.54 -30.94 5.74
C ILE A 652 -3.47 -31.93 6.44
N LYS A 653 -3.37 -33.22 6.10
CA LYS A 653 -4.02 -34.30 6.82
C LYS A 653 -3.34 -34.44 8.17
N PHE A 654 -3.97 -33.94 9.21
CA PHE A 654 -3.60 -34.33 10.58
C PHE A 654 -3.79 -35.83 10.75
N PRO A 655 -2.85 -36.56 11.37
CA PRO A 655 -3.01 -37.99 11.63
C PRO A 655 -4.18 -38.21 12.60
N LYS A 656 -5.17 -39.02 12.20
CA LYS A 656 -6.27 -39.44 13.05
C LYS A 656 -5.69 -40.18 14.27
N LYS A 657 -5.93 -39.63 15.46
CA LYS A 657 -5.71 -40.38 16.73
C LYS A 657 -6.44 -41.71 16.68
N GLY A 658 -5.69 -42.80 16.73
CA GLY A 658 -6.22 -44.14 16.77
C GLY A 658 -7.10 -44.36 18.02
N LYS A 659 -8.35 -44.75 17.81
CA LYS A 659 -9.22 -45.26 18.88
C LYS A 659 -8.64 -46.57 19.41
N LYS A 660 -8.09 -46.58 20.62
CA LYS A 660 -7.81 -47.78 21.36
C LYS A 660 -9.13 -48.48 21.68
N LYS A 661 -9.39 -49.65 21.08
CA LYS A 661 -10.44 -50.55 21.48
C LYS A 661 -10.05 -51.16 22.83
N SER A 662 -10.79 -50.85 23.90
CA SER A 662 -10.75 -51.56 25.16
C SER A 662 -11.44 -52.89 24.97
N LYS A 663 -10.71 -54.00 25.07
CA LYS A 663 -11.25 -55.34 25.22
C LYS A 663 -11.70 -55.52 26.67
N SER A 664 -13.00 -55.58 26.92
CA SER A 664 -13.54 -56.06 28.17
C SER A 664 -13.35 -57.60 28.28
N LYS A 665 -12.56 -58.04 29.22
CA LYS A 665 -12.57 -59.45 29.68
C LYS A 665 -13.68 -59.60 30.67
N LYS A 666 -14.74 -60.36 30.31
CA LYS A 666 -15.60 -61.00 31.23
C LYS A 666 -14.82 -62.18 31.82
N GLY A 667 -14.58 -62.17 33.11
CA GLY A 667 -14.15 -63.33 33.93
C GLY A 667 -15.21 -63.66 34.92
N LYS A 668 -15.69 -64.93 34.87
CA LYS A 668 -16.53 -65.55 35.85
C LYS A 668 -15.73 -65.76 37.14
N LYS A 669 -16.24 -65.41 38.24
CA LYS A 669 -16.71 -66.07 39.46
C LYS A 669 -16.92 -64.99 40.52
#